data_1e1e3257f61fabdf3493fea37ae973ba
#
_entry.id   1e1e3257f61fabdf3493fea37ae973ba
#
_cell.length_a   1.000
_cell.length_b   1.000
_cell.length_c   1.000
_cell.angle_alpha   90.00
_cell.angle_beta   90.00
_cell.angle_gamma   90.00
#
_symmetry.space_group_name_H-M   'P 1'
#
loop_
_entity.id
_entity.type
_entity.pdbx_description
1 polymer ?
#
loop_
_entity_poly.entity_id
_entity_poly.type
_entity_poly.pdbx_seq_one_letter_code
_entity_poly.pdbx_strand_id
1 'polypeptide(L)'
;MSTLLIELLTEELPPKALSRLGEAFARGLFDGLSAQGLLEEGAAVEGFATPRRLAVSITGVRRTAPDRELREKVLPVTIAFDAEGKPAAPLVKKLAALAKTVGVEVIAPESLERAPDGKAEALFYRYTARGAALADGLQTALTQTIANLPIPKVMTYQRPNGENVQFVRPAHKLIALLDSTVIPVSAFGLQAGNITLGHRFLSSGEIIIQDAASYASTLEAQGKVIASYAKRKEAIRAELLKTAGTDTVVMPEALLDEVNALVEWPVVYPCHFEEAFLAVPQECLILTMQTNQKYFALTDAQGHLRNRFLIVSNIATGTPEAIIQGNERVVRPRLADARFFFEQDKKKPLADRVPLLSRVVYHNKIGTQLERVTRLQAIAGQLAEKLGADVAHASRGALLAKADLLTDMVGEFPELQGTMGTYYARHDGEPDDVALACSEHYQPRFAGDALPSTATGTVVALADKLETLVGIWGIGLQPTGEKDPFALRRHALGILRMLIEKPLALTIGDALQIAVASFDGIAAVKPDLAAITDFLYDRLRGYLKDKGYSTNEVEAVVSQRPQRLDDIVARLEAVRAFAALPQAEALAAANKRITNILKKTDVAIGGVQPQLLKEDAERALHQAVASSEPQVHDAFARGDFTTALKTLAGLREAVDTFFDGVMVMADDTALRDNRLALLGELHSLMNRVADISKLAA
;
A
#
# COMPACT_ATOMS: atom_id res chain seq x y z
N MET A 1 9.22 -6.51 38.23
CA MET A 1 8.29 -5.67 37.46
C MET A 1 6.92 -6.30 37.54
N SER A 2 5.92 -5.54 38.00
CA SER A 2 4.55 -6.06 38.09
C SER A 2 3.93 -6.21 36.72
N THR A 3 3.13 -7.25 36.54
CA THR A 3 2.45 -7.58 35.28
C THR A 3 0.95 -7.35 35.41
N LEU A 4 0.39 -6.59 34.49
CA LEU A 4 -1.05 -6.36 34.38
C LEU A 4 -1.62 -7.23 33.25
N LEU A 5 -2.67 -7.97 33.56
CA LEU A 5 -3.47 -8.72 32.61
C LEU A 5 -4.85 -8.08 32.49
N ILE A 6 -5.31 -7.85 31.27
CA ILE A 6 -6.72 -7.53 30.97
C ILE A 6 -7.21 -8.52 29.93
N GLU A 7 -8.34 -9.17 30.21
CA GLU A 7 -9.06 -10.02 29.26
C GLU A 7 -10.53 -9.61 29.16
N LEU A 8 -11.03 -9.50 27.94
CA LEU A 8 -12.45 -9.44 27.63
C LEU A 8 -12.84 -10.71 26.88
N LEU A 9 -13.61 -11.57 27.53
CA LEU A 9 -14.17 -12.79 26.95
C LEU A 9 -15.52 -12.48 26.28
N THR A 10 -15.66 -12.88 25.01
CA THR A 10 -16.85 -12.57 24.18
C THR A 10 -17.41 -13.80 23.49
N GLU A 11 -18.51 -13.65 22.74
CA GLU A 11 -18.86 -14.54 21.64
C GLU A 11 -17.92 -14.33 20.46
N GLU A 12 -18.03 -15.18 19.42
CA GLU A 12 -17.09 -15.25 18.30
C GLU A 12 -16.96 -13.89 17.58
N LEU A 13 -15.78 -13.33 17.68
CA LEU A 13 -15.40 -12.06 17.04
C LEU A 13 -15.30 -12.23 15.50
N PRO A 14 -15.52 -11.17 14.70
CA PRO A 14 -15.44 -11.26 13.25
C PRO A 14 -14.03 -11.67 12.79
N PRO A 15 -13.86 -12.79 12.08
CA PRO A 15 -12.54 -13.34 11.77
C PRO A 15 -11.62 -12.36 11.03
N LYS A 16 -12.14 -11.65 10.03
CA LYS A 16 -11.38 -10.66 9.24
C LYS A 16 -10.95 -9.41 10.04
N ALA A 17 -11.54 -9.17 11.20
CA ALA A 17 -11.22 -8.05 12.06
C ALA A 17 -10.37 -8.43 13.28
N LEU A 18 -10.24 -9.72 13.59
CA LEU A 18 -9.69 -10.20 14.86
C LEU A 18 -8.27 -9.69 15.14
N SER A 19 -7.35 -9.79 14.19
CA SER A 19 -5.97 -9.30 14.36
C SER A 19 -5.96 -7.81 14.72
N ARG A 20 -6.65 -7.00 13.92
CA ARG A 20 -6.74 -5.55 14.15
C ARG A 20 -7.41 -5.19 15.49
N LEU A 21 -8.43 -5.93 15.88
CA LEU A 21 -9.09 -5.72 17.19
C LEU A 21 -8.13 -6.05 18.34
N GLY A 22 -7.38 -7.15 18.23
CA GLY A 22 -6.38 -7.54 19.23
C GLY A 22 -5.24 -6.52 19.36
N GLU A 23 -4.69 -6.08 18.24
CA GLU A 23 -3.63 -5.07 18.22
C GLU A 23 -4.11 -3.72 18.78
N ALA A 24 -5.30 -3.27 18.37
CA ALA A 24 -5.89 -2.02 18.84
C ALA A 24 -6.23 -2.08 20.35
N PHE A 25 -6.70 -3.22 20.85
CA PHE A 25 -6.98 -3.42 22.26
C PHE A 25 -5.70 -3.35 23.10
N ALA A 26 -4.68 -4.09 22.70
CA ALA A 26 -3.40 -4.11 23.42
C ALA A 26 -2.72 -2.74 23.40
N ARG A 27 -2.62 -2.12 22.22
CA ARG A 27 -1.99 -0.82 22.06
C ARG A 27 -2.75 0.30 22.78
N GLY A 28 -4.08 0.32 22.66
CA GLY A 28 -4.90 1.34 23.32
C GLY A 28 -4.75 1.34 24.83
N LEU A 29 -4.70 0.16 25.46
CA LEU A 29 -4.45 0.03 26.89
C LEU A 29 -3.02 0.44 27.27
N PHE A 30 -2.03 0.00 26.51
CA PHE A 30 -0.63 0.38 26.76
C PHE A 30 -0.42 1.90 26.64
N ASP A 31 -0.88 2.50 25.56
CA ASP A 31 -0.75 3.94 25.32
C ASP A 31 -1.53 4.76 26.38
N GLY A 32 -2.73 4.29 26.72
CA GLY A 32 -3.58 4.94 27.75
C GLY A 32 -2.96 4.94 29.14
N LEU A 33 -2.31 3.84 29.54
CA LEU A 33 -1.59 3.76 30.82
C LEU A 33 -0.28 4.54 30.78
N SER A 34 0.43 4.49 29.66
CA SER A 34 1.68 5.25 29.44
C SER A 34 1.45 6.76 29.57
N ALA A 35 0.41 7.27 28.91
CA ALA A 35 0.05 8.70 28.97
C ALA A 35 -0.24 9.20 30.39
N GLN A 36 -0.73 8.31 31.27
CA GLN A 36 -1.00 8.61 32.65
C GLN A 36 0.20 8.40 33.60
N GLY A 37 1.35 7.95 33.06
CA GLY A 37 2.56 7.69 33.85
C GLY A 37 2.49 6.41 34.68
N LEU A 38 1.57 5.51 34.40
CA LEU A 38 1.38 4.23 35.09
C LEU A 38 2.31 3.12 34.61
N LEU A 39 3.17 3.40 33.62
CA LEU A 39 4.17 2.46 33.14
C LEU A 39 5.59 2.87 33.59
N GLU A 40 6.42 1.87 33.85
CA GLU A 40 7.85 2.03 34.10
C GLU A 40 8.62 2.17 32.78
N GLU A 41 9.84 2.69 32.84
CA GLU A 41 10.75 2.65 31.72
C GLU A 41 11.09 1.20 31.37
N GLY A 42 11.00 0.85 30.07
CA GLY A 42 11.18 -0.53 29.60
C GLY A 42 9.95 -1.42 29.77
N ALA A 43 8.77 -0.87 30.08
CA ALA A 43 7.51 -1.62 30.06
C ALA A 43 7.28 -2.25 28.68
N ALA A 44 6.80 -3.51 28.66
CA ALA A 44 6.52 -4.25 27.44
C ALA A 44 5.04 -4.69 27.41
N VAL A 45 4.52 -4.82 26.17
CA VAL A 45 3.13 -5.22 25.92
C VAL A 45 3.09 -6.48 25.06
N GLU A 46 2.26 -7.45 25.42
CA GLU A 46 1.92 -8.63 24.63
C GLU A 46 0.40 -8.70 24.47
N GLY A 47 -0.06 -8.66 23.21
CA GLY A 47 -1.48 -8.78 22.87
C GLY A 47 -1.87 -10.23 22.60
N PHE A 48 -3.09 -10.59 23.01
CA PHE A 48 -3.69 -11.88 22.75
C PHE A 48 -5.05 -11.70 22.09
N ALA A 49 -5.30 -12.48 21.04
CA ALA A 49 -6.57 -12.48 20.35
C ALA A 49 -6.95 -13.89 19.90
N THR A 50 -8.12 -14.33 20.33
CA THR A 50 -8.72 -15.60 19.89
C THR A 50 -10.12 -15.32 19.34
N PRO A 51 -10.78 -16.27 18.66
CA PRO A 51 -12.17 -16.09 18.25
C PRO A 51 -13.08 -15.50 19.33
N ARG A 52 -12.84 -15.79 20.60
CA ARG A 52 -13.73 -15.44 21.70
C ARG A 52 -13.11 -14.51 22.75
N ARG A 53 -11.92 -13.93 22.51
CA ARG A 53 -11.29 -13.04 23.49
C ARG A 53 -10.34 -12.02 22.89
N LEU A 54 -10.29 -10.87 23.53
CA LEU A 54 -9.23 -9.87 23.39
C LEU A 54 -8.55 -9.76 24.74
N ALA A 55 -7.23 -9.88 24.78
CA ALA A 55 -6.51 -9.74 26.03
C ALA A 55 -5.13 -9.07 25.79
N VAL A 56 -4.56 -8.57 26.88
CA VAL A 56 -3.23 -7.94 26.89
C VAL A 56 -2.53 -8.22 28.20
N SER A 57 -1.25 -8.52 28.12
CA SER A 57 -0.32 -8.55 29.25
C SER A 57 0.65 -7.36 29.12
N ILE A 58 0.79 -6.57 30.18
CA ILE A 58 1.69 -5.41 30.22
C ILE A 58 2.60 -5.56 31.43
N THR A 59 3.92 -5.61 31.20
CA THR A 59 4.92 -5.65 32.25
C THR A 59 5.37 -4.23 32.63
N GLY A 60 5.85 -4.04 33.86
CA GLY A 60 6.30 -2.73 34.33
C GLY A 60 5.15 -1.77 34.65
N VAL A 61 4.06 -2.28 35.23
CA VAL A 61 2.90 -1.45 35.59
C VAL A 61 3.00 -1.01 37.04
N ARG A 62 2.79 0.28 37.30
CA ARG A 62 2.80 0.89 38.64
C ARG A 62 1.41 0.82 39.25
N ARG A 63 1.34 0.67 40.58
CA ARG A 63 0.08 0.77 41.38
C ARG A 63 -0.43 2.21 41.45
N THR A 64 0.50 3.17 41.38
CA THR A 64 0.24 4.61 41.40
C THR A 64 1.25 5.30 40.51
N ALA A 65 0.81 6.22 39.69
CA ALA A 65 1.70 7.04 38.87
C ALA A 65 2.52 7.97 39.80
N PRO A 66 3.73 8.36 39.41
CA PRO A 66 4.50 9.35 40.17
C PRO A 66 3.77 10.70 40.18
N ASP A 67 3.90 11.40 41.29
CA ASP A 67 3.43 12.77 41.41
C ASP A 67 4.17 13.66 40.41
N ARG A 68 3.46 14.61 39.84
CA ARG A 68 4.00 15.52 38.81
C ARG A 68 3.87 16.96 39.26
N GLU A 69 4.92 17.71 39.11
CA GLU A 69 4.81 19.16 39.21
C GLU A 69 4.19 19.72 37.91
N LEU A 70 3.06 20.35 38.09
CA LEU A 70 2.36 21.02 37.02
C LEU A 70 2.43 22.54 37.19
N ARG A 71 2.52 23.23 36.06
CA ARG A 71 2.51 24.69 36.00
C ARG A 71 1.33 25.08 35.10
N GLU A 72 0.23 25.48 35.71
CA GLU A 72 -0.98 25.86 34.98
C GLU A 72 -1.06 27.37 34.80
N LYS A 73 -1.34 27.82 33.58
CA LYS A 73 -1.61 29.23 33.28
C LYS A 73 -2.98 29.60 33.83
N VAL A 74 -2.99 30.60 34.71
CA VAL A 74 -4.20 31.08 35.35
C VAL A 74 -4.87 32.17 34.50
N LEU A 75 -4.22 33.33 34.35
CA LEU A 75 -4.72 34.46 33.54
C LEU A 75 -3.55 35.38 33.12
N PRO A 76 -3.69 36.17 32.02
CA PRO A 76 -2.81 37.26 31.73
C PRO A 76 -2.84 38.31 32.85
N VAL A 77 -1.66 38.87 33.17
CA VAL A 77 -1.52 39.87 34.25
C VAL A 77 -2.43 41.09 34.03
N THR A 78 -2.64 41.49 32.78
CA THR A 78 -3.43 42.65 32.36
C THR A 78 -4.88 42.60 32.78
N ILE A 79 -5.46 41.39 33.02
CA ILE A 79 -6.86 41.21 33.41
C ILE A 79 -7.02 40.60 34.78
N ALA A 80 -5.90 40.28 35.43
CA ALA A 80 -5.87 39.59 36.73
C ALA A 80 -6.06 40.53 37.93
N PHE A 81 -5.69 41.79 37.78
CA PHE A 81 -5.75 42.77 38.84
C PHE A 81 -6.52 44.05 38.41
N ASP A 82 -7.16 44.71 39.39
CA ASP A 82 -7.81 46.01 39.18
C ASP A 82 -6.80 47.18 39.20
N ALA A 83 -7.33 48.41 39.05
CA ALA A 83 -6.48 49.61 39.02
C ALA A 83 -5.75 49.89 40.38
N GLU A 84 -6.26 49.36 41.46
CA GLU A 84 -5.69 49.42 42.81
C GLU A 84 -4.76 48.24 43.13
N GLY A 85 -4.50 47.33 42.16
CA GLY A 85 -3.65 46.16 42.31
C GLY A 85 -4.27 45.01 43.10
N LYS A 86 -5.59 45.02 43.36
CA LYS A 86 -6.31 43.92 44.02
C LYS A 86 -6.76 42.89 42.98
N PRO A 87 -6.92 41.59 43.43
CA PRO A 87 -7.41 40.56 42.56
C PRO A 87 -8.76 40.88 41.92
N ALA A 88 -8.83 40.95 40.62
CA ALA A 88 -10.05 41.20 39.88
C ALA A 88 -11.00 39.95 39.89
N ALA A 89 -12.29 40.15 39.72
CA ALA A 89 -13.27 39.11 39.73
C ALA A 89 -12.97 37.89 38.82
N PRO A 90 -12.36 38.05 37.61
CA PRO A 90 -11.94 36.93 36.79
C PRO A 90 -10.87 36.06 37.47
N LEU A 91 -9.90 36.67 38.16
CA LEU A 91 -8.85 35.96 38.89
C LEU A 91 -9.44 35.15 40.05
N VAL A 92 -10.27 35.79 40.85
CA VAL A 92 -10.92 35.12 42.02
C VAL A 92 -11.73 33.91 41.55
N LYS A 93 -12.51 34.06 40.49
CA LYS A 93 -13.29 32.95 39.90
C LYS A 93 -12.41 31.82 39.36
N LYS A 94 -11.32 32.14 38.68
CA LYS A 94 -10.40 31.14 38.15
C LYS A 94 -9.65 30.41 39.26
N LEU A 95 -9.20 31.13 40.31
CA LEU A 95 -8.53 30.51 41.48
C LEU A 95 -9.45 29.60 42.26
N ALA A 96 -10.72 30.00 42.43
CA ALA A 96 -11.71 29.15 43.10
C ALA A 96 -12.00 27.86 42.29
N ALA A 97 -12.03 27.94 40.98
CA ALA A 97 -12.19 26.75 40.12
C ALA A 97 -10.94 25.86 40.19
N LEU A 98 -9.74 26.45 40.13
CA LEU A 98 -8.48 25.75 40.20
C LEU A 98 -8.28 25.09 41.59
N ALA A 99 -8.63 25.76 42.68
CA ALA A 99 -8.59 25.22 44.05
C ALA A 99 -9.38 23.91 44.15
N LYS A 100 -10.58 23.87 43.57
CA LYS A 100 -11.39 22.63 43.50
C LYS A 100 -10.69 21.52 42.71
N THR A 101 -10.05 21.88 41.61
CA THR A 101 -9.34 20.92 40.74
C THR A 101 -8.10 20.34 41.44
N VAL A 102 -7.37 21.18 42.17
CA VAL A 102 -6.17 20.80 42.91
C VAL A 102 -6.45 20.16 44.26
N GLY A 103 -7.67 20.28 44.76
CA GLY A 103 -8.09 19.72 46.04
C GLY A 103 -7.60 20.52 47.25
N VAL A 104 -7.41 21.82 47.11
CA VAL A 104 -7.07 22.75 48.20
C VAL A 104 -8.25 23.67 48.49
N GLU A 105 -8.34 24.17 49.71
CA GLU A 105 -9.45 25.01 50.15
C GLU A 105 -9.45 26.38 49.45
N VAL A 106 -8.27 26.99 49.35
CA VAL A 106 -8.09 28.33 48.74
C VAL A 106 -6.70 28.39 48.11
N ILE A 107 -6.58 29.02 46.95
CA ILE A 107 -5.30 29.42 46.33
C ILE A 107 -5.14 30.91 46.50
N ALA A 108 -4.12 31.33 47.29
CA ALA A 108 -3.82 32.74 47.52
C ALA A 108 -3.21 33.36 46.24
N PRO A 109 -3.64 34.57 45.83
CA PRO A 109 -3.06 35.26 44.65
C PRO A 109 -1.55 35.45 44.72
N GLU A 110 -0.99 35.56 45.94
CA GLU A 110 0.46 35.73 46.21
C GLU A 110 1.28 34.47 45.89
N SER A 111 0.62 33.32 45.80
CA SER A 111 1.28 32.05 45.43
C SER A 111 1.49 31.88 43.92
N LEU A 112 1.01 32.85 43.12
CA LEU A 112 1.11 32.80 41.67
C LEU A 112 2.46 33.33 41.20
N GLU A 113 3.07 32.59 40.26
CA GLU A 113 4.28 33.00 39.56
C GLU A 113 3.92 33.89 38.36
N ARG A 114 4.59 35.03 38.22
CA ARG A 114 4.55 35.85 37.01
C ARG A 114 5.62 35.39 36.06
N ALA A 115 5.24 35.11 34.81
CA ALA A 115 6.21 34.72 33.79
C ALA A 115 5.75 35.16 32.37
N PRO A 116 6.71 35.32 31.44
CA PRO A 116 6.43 35.66 30.06
C PRO A 116 5.53 34.59 29.39
N ASP A 117 4.56 35.05 28.60
CA ASP A 117 3.67 34.24 27.78
C ASP A 117 3.55 34.90 26.39
N GLY A 118 4.48 34.61 25.51
CA GLY A 118 4.65 35.29 24.24
C GLY A 118 5.10 36.75 24.41
N LYS A 119 4.25 37.71 23.98
CA LYS A 119 4.54 39.17 24.09
C LYS A 119 3.98 39.80 25.36
N ALA A 120 3.36 39.05 26.25
CA ALA A 120 2.75 39.53 27.48
C ALA A 120 3.21 38.70 28.68
N GLU A 121 2.84 39.15 29.90
CA GLU A 121 3.04 38.36 31.12
C GLU A 121 1.73 37.69 31.54
N ALA A 122 1.83 36.47 32.05
CA ALA A 122 0.75 35.73 32.63
C ALA A 122 1.07 35.22 34.04
N LEU A 123 0.02 34.94 34.78
CA LEU A 123 0.10 34.30 36.09
C LEU A 123 0.03 32.80 35.92
N PHE A 124 0.91 32.09 36.61
CA PHE A 124 0.97 30.63 36.64
C PHE A 124 0.88 30.16 38.09
N TYR A 125 0.18 29.00 38.26
CA TYR A 125 0.15 28.29 39.55
C TYR A 125 0.95 27.00 39.41
N ARG A 126 1.88 26.78 40.33
CA ARG A 126 2.61 25.50 40.43
C ARG A 126 1.99 24.65 41.52
N TYR A 127 1.73 23.41 41.20
CA TYR A 127 1.22 22.44 42.17
C TYR A 127 1.69 21.05 41.86
N THR A 128 1.77 20.22 42.87
CA THR A 128 2.05 18.81 42.70
C THR A 128 0.71 18.09 42.52
N ALA A 129 0.46 17.62 41.27
CA ALA A 129 -0.66 16.75 40.99
C ALA A 129 -0.31 15.33 41.47
N ARG A 130 -1.14 14.78 42.37
CA ARG A 130 -1.00 13.39 42.81
C ARG A 130 -1.12 12.44 41.60
N GLY A 131 -0.24 11.46 41.58
CA GLY A 131 -0.28 10.41 40.55
C GLY A 131 -1.59 9.63 40.60
N ALA A 132 -2.15 9.31 39.45
CA ALA A 132 -3.38 8.53 39.35
C ALA A 132 -3.18 7.12 39.94
N ALA A 133 -4.17 6.61 40.66
CA ALA A 133 -4.20 5.22 41.06
C ALA A 133 -4.45 4.32 39.84
N LEU A 134 -3.88 3.11 39.84
CA LEU A 134 -4.02 2.18 38.70
C LEU A 134 -5.49 1.88 38.39
N ALA A 135 -6.35 1.70 39.37
CA ALA A 135 -7.76 1.39 39.14
C ALA A 135 -8.46 2.47 38.33
N ASP A 136 -8.27 3.75 38.68
CA ASP A 136 -8.88 4.89 37.99
C ASP A 136 -8.28 5.09 36.56
N GLY A 137 -6.96 5.00 36.50
CA GLY A 137 -6.25 5.12 35.23
C GLY A 137 -6.58 4.00 34.26
N LEU A 138 -6.66 2.77 34.75
CA LEU A 138 -7.04 1.61 33.96
C LEU A 138 -8.51 1.69 33.50
N GLN A 139 -9.44 2.12 34.39
CA GLN A 139 -10.83 2.32 33.99
C GLN A 139 -10.95 3.32 32.85
N THR A 140 -10.21 4.42 32.93
CA THR A 140 -10.16 5.43 31.85
C THR A 140 -9.60 4.86 30.56
N ALA A 141 -8.44 4.20 30.62
CA ALA A 141 -7.79 3.59 29.47
C ALA A 141 -8.68 2.51 28.82
N LEU A 142 -9.30 1.65 29.62
CA LEU A 142 -10.19 0.59 29.12
C LEU A 142 -11.41 1.16 28.40
N THR A 143 -12.06 2.16 29.00
CA THR A 143 -13.22 2.82 28.40
C THR A 143 -12.87 3.47 27.07
N GLN A 144 -11.77 4.21 27.01
CA GLN A 144 -11.30 4.86 25.77
C GLN A 144 -10.87 3.84 24.71
N THR A 145 -10.17 2.79 25.11
CA THR A 145 -9.75 1.73 24.20
C THR A 145 -10.95 1.05 23.56
N ILE A 146 -11.94 0.66 24.35
CA ILE A 146 -13.17 0.02 23.84
C ILE A 146 -13.91 0.95 22.87
N ALA A 147 -14.02 2.23 23.18
CA ALA A 147 -14.71 3.21 22.34
C ALA A 147 -14.01 3.43 20.99
N ASN A 148 -12.68 3.25 20.91
CA ASN A 148 -11.85 3.48 19.73
C ASN A 148 -11.51 2.20 18.97
N LEU A 149 -12.00 1.03 19.36
CA LEU A 149 -11.74 -0.20 18.61
C LEU A 149 -12.26 -0.11 17.17
N PRO A 150 -11.52 -0.61 16.19
CA PRO A 150 -11.91 -0.59 14.77
C PRO A 150 -12.98 -1.65 14.47
N ILE A 151 -14.14 -1.51 15.07
CA ILE A 151 -15.26 -2.45 14.97
C ILE A 151 -15.94 -2.31 13.62
N PRO A 152 -16.00 -3.38 12.78
CA PRO A 152 -16.58 -3.28 11.44
C PRO A 152 -18.11 -3.10 11.48
N LYS A 153 -18.77 -3.67 12.47
CA LYS A 153 -20.21 -3.55 12.68
C LYS A 153 -20.53 -3.71 14.17
N VAL A 154 -21.18 -2.72 14.72
CA VAL A 154 -21.70 -2.75 16.12
C VAL A 154 -23.02 -3.50 16.13
N MET A 155 -23.22 -4.37 17.14
CA MET A 155 -24.51 -4.94 17.47
C MET A 155 -24.96 -4.48 18.85
N THR A 156 -26.26 -4.45 19.06
CA THR A 156 -26.87 -4.18 20.35
C THR A 156 -27.42 -5.49 20.94
N TYR A 157 -27.11 -5.76 22.20
CA TYR A 157 -27.65 -6.89 22.93
C TYR A 157 -28.16 -6.45 24.31
N GLN A 158 -29.10 -7.20 24.87
CA GLN A 158 -29.69 -6.91 26.16
C GLN A 158 -29.10 -7.83 27.22
N ARG A 159 -28.75 -7.25 28.34
CA ARG A 159 -28.33 -8.00 29.55
C ARG A 159 -29.53 -8.53 30.31
N PRO A 160 -29.35 -9.53 31.19
CA PRO A 160 -30.44 -10.07 32.03
C PRO A 160 -31.16 -9.02 32.91
N ASN A 161 -30.46 -7.92 33.23
CA ASN A 161 -31.04 -6.79 33.99
C ASN A 161 -31.84 -5.80 33.12
N GLY A 162 -32.00 -6.07 31.81
CA GLY A 162 -32.71 -5.21 30.87
C GLY A 162 -31.87 -4.08 30.24
N GLU A 163 -30.63 -3.92 30.63
CA GLU A 163 -29.73 -2.90 30.09
C GLU A 163 -29.27 -3.27 28.65
N ASN A 164 -29.33 -2.31 27.74
CA ASN A 164 -28.81 -2.46 26.38
C ASN A 164 -27.33 -2.13 26.32
N VAL A 165 -26.56 -3.01 25.75
CA VAL A 165 -25.11 -2.85 25.51
C VAL A 165 -24.81 -2.88 24.03
N GLN A 166 -23.88 -2.02 23.59
CA GLN A 166 -23.39 -1.95 22.23
C GLN A 166 -21.93 -2.40 22.16
N PHE A 167 -21.67 -3.45 21.41
CA PHE A 167 -20.34 -3.95 21.12
C PHE A 167 -20.35 -4.80 19.85
N VAL A 168 -19.20 -5.28 19.42
CA VAL A 168 -19.09 -6.14 18.23
C VAL A 168 -19.73 -7.52 18.44
N ARG A 169 -19.67 -8.06 19.66
CA ARG A 169 -20.28 -9.32 20.11
C ARG A 169 -20.60 -9.24 21.61
N PRO A 170 -21.54 -10.03 22.13
CA PRO A 170 -21.79 -10.10 23.57
C PRO A 170 -20.53 -10.42 24.35
N ALA A 171 -20.29 -9.66 25.43
CA ALA A 171 -19.21 -9.87 26.38
C ALA A 171 -19.73 -10.64 27.61
N HIS A 172 -18.95 -11.61 28.08
CA HIS A 172 -19.35 -12.53 29.14
C HIS A 172 -18.55 -12.38 30.42
N LYS A 173 -17.24 -12.15 30.33
CA LYS A 173 -16.35 -12.00 31.49
C LYS A 173 -15.30 -10.92 31.21
N LEU A 174 -14.82 -10.30 32.27
CA LEU A 174 -13.73 -9.33 32.28
C LEU A 174 -12.71 -9.78 33.34
N ILE A 175 -11.43 -9.87 32.94
CA ILE A 175 -10.33 -9.99 33.90
C ILE A 175 -9.57 -8.67 33.93
N ALA A 176 -9.18 -8.22 35.11
CA ALA A 176 -8.18 -7.21 35.33
C ALA A 176 -7.34 -7.59 36.55
N LEU A 177 -6.11 -8.00 36.34
CA LEU A 177 -5.26 -8.61 37.35
C LEU A 177 -3.86 -7.96 37.31
N LEU A 178 -3.43 -7.35 38.42
CA LEU A 178 -2.04 -6.91 38.58
C LEU A 178 -1.34 -7.96 39.46
N ASP A 179 -0.40 -8.69 38.88
CA ASP A 179 0.19 -9.89 39.48
C ASP A 179 -0.93 -10.85 39.88
N SER A 180 -1.19 -11.04 41.17
CA SER A 180 -2.29 -11.83 41.72
C SER A 180 -3.46 -11.01 42.27
N THR A 181 -3.44 -9.68 42.14
CA THR A 181 -4.43 -8.78 42.70
C THR A 181 -5.46 -8.32 41.68
N VAL A 182 -6.72 -8.55 41.91
CA VAL A 182 -7.80 -8.03 41.05
C VAL A 182 -7.90 -6.50 41.17
N ILE A 183 -7.88 -5.82 40.02
CA ILE A 183 -8.08 -4.38 39.94
C ILE A 183 -9.55 -4.11 39.65
N PRO A 184 -10.23 -3.29 40.46
CA PRO A 184 -11.67 -3.07 40.34
C PRO A 184 -12.00 -2.11 39.20
N VAL A 185 -12.16 -2.66 37.98
CA VAL A 185 -12.65 -1.96 36.79
C VAL A 185 -13.87 -2.66 36.21
N SER A 186 -14.61 -1.97 35.38
CA SER A 186 -15.81 -2.50 34.75
C SER A 186 -15.91 -2.14 33.28
N ALA A 187 -16.54 -3.02 32.50
CA ALA A 187 -16.87 -2.76 31.08
C ALA A 187 -18.15 -3.54 30.74
N PHE A 188 -19.03 -2.94 29.95
CA PHE A 188 -20.28 -3.57 29.51
C PHE A 188 -21.15 -4.08 30.67
N GLY A 189 -21.05 -3.44 31.85
CA GLY A 189 -21.70 -3.86 33.09
C GLY A 189 -21.12 -5.13 33.74
N LEU A 190 -20.00 -5.64 33.25
CA LEU A 190 -19.20 -6.69 33.86
C LEU A 190 -18.24 -6.08 34.87
N GLN A 191 -18.08 -6.71 36.04
CA GLN A 191 -17.05 -6.37 37.00
C GLN A 191 -15.82 -7.25 36.75
N ALA A 192 -14.65 -6.67 36.87
CA ALA A 192 -13.42 -7.42 36.72
C ALA A 192 -13.23 -8.46 37.82
N GLY A 193 -12.70 -9.60 37.43
CA GLY A 193 -12.29 -10.70 38.29
C GLY A 193 -10.99 -11.32 37.80
N ASN A 194 -10.81 -12.59 38.16
CA ASN A 194 -9.69 -13.41 37.73
C ASN A 194 -10.13 -14.77 37.12
N ILE A 195 -11.39 -14.85 36.71
CA ILE A 195 -12.00 -16.09 36.20
C ILE A 195 -12.27 -15.95 34.71
N THR A 196 -11.83 -16.93 33.93
CA THR A 196 -12.16 -17.06 32.53
C THR A 196 -12.74 -18.43 32.20
N LEU A 197 -12.98 -18.69 30.90
CA LEU A 197 -13.39 -19.99 30.35
C LEU A 197 -12.38 -20.46 29.33
N GLY A 198 -12.20 -21.78 29.23
CA GLY A 198 -11.38 -22.35 28.16
C GLY A 198 -12.15 -22.59 26.88
N HIS A 199 -11.64 -23.48 26.08
CA HIS A 199 -12.23 -23.95 24.83
C HIS A 199 -13.62 -24.57 25.12
N ARG A 200 -14.61 -24.19 24.29
CA ARG A 200 -16.03 -24.52 24.54
C ARG A 200 -16.32 -26.02 24.69
N PHE A 201 -15.55 -26.89 24.00
CA PHE A 201 -15.75 -28.34 23.96
C PHE A 201 -14.63 -29.15 24.61
N LEU A 202 -13.41 -28.62 24.65
CA LEU A 202 -12.21 -29.35 25.13
C LEU A 202 -11.85 -29.01 26.58
N SER A 203 -12.49 -28.01 27.15
CA SER A 203 -12.32 -27.59 28.54
C SER A 203 -13.69 -27.53 29.24
N SER A 204 -13.73 -27.79 30.53
CA SER A 204 -14.94 -27.73 31.30
C SER A 204 -14.77 -26.84 32.54
N GLY A 205 -15.82 -26.07 32.86
CA GLY A 205 -15.82 -25.22 34.03
C GLY A 205 -15.03 -23.92 33.89
N GLU A 206 -14.92 -23.23 35.01
CA GLU A 206 -14.22 -21.97 35.15
C GLU A 206 -12.73 -22.18 35.38
N ILE A 207 -11.90 -21.32 34.79
CA ILE A 207 -10.45 -21.32 34.96
C ILE A 207 -10.08 -20.07 35.75
N ILE A 208 -9.40 -20.29 36.88
CA ILE A 208 -8.90 -19.20 37.72
C ILE A 208 -7.49 -18.88 37.31
N ILE A 209 -7.27 -17.64 36.89
CA ILE A 209 -5.92 -17.10 36.63
C ILE A 209 -5.35 -16.62 37.96
N GLN A 210 -4.38 -17.36 38.46
CA GLN A 210 -3.79 -17.07 39.78
C GLN A 210 -2.84 -15.88 39.73
N ASP A 211 -2.14 -15.73 38.59
CA ASP A 211 -1.16 -14.69 38.37
C ASP A 211 -1.21 -14.21 36.91
N ALA A 212 -1.08 -12.91 36.69
CA ALA A 212 -1.17 -12.30 35.37
C ALA A 212 -0.15 -12.88 34.38
N ALA A 213 1.08 -13.18 34.82
CA ALA A 213 2.15 -13.71 33.98
C ALA A 213 1.88 -15.16 33.54
N SER A 214 1.05 -15.91 34.28
CA SER A 214 0.71 -17.30 33.96
C SER A 214 -0.45 -17.46 32.97
N TYR A 215 -1.05 -16.37 32.50
CA TYR A 215 -2.27 -16.37 31.70
C TYR A 215 -2.21 -17.29 30.47
N ALA A 216 -1.25 -17.05 29.58
CA ALA A 216 -1.17 -17.80 28.34
C ALA A 216 -0.90 -19.31 28.58
N SER A 217 0.01 -19.63 29.50
CA SER A 217 0.34 -21.02 29.85
C SER A 217 -0.83 -21.74 30.54
N THR A 218 -1.57 -21.05 31.40
CA THR A 218 -2.76 -21.60 32.06
C THR A 218 -3.86 -21.92 31.05
N LEU A 219 -4.13 -20.99 30.11
CA LEU A 219 -5.10 -21.22 29.04
C LEU A 219 -4.70 -22.37 28.13
N GLU A 220 -3.42 -22.48 27.78
CA GLU A 220 -2.93 -23.57 26.93
C GLU A 220 -3.05 -24.93 27.63
N ALA A 221 -2.63 -25.04 28.89
CA ALA A 221 -2.61 -26.29 29.64
C ALA A 221 -4.02 -26.74 30.06
N GLN A 222 -4.79 -25.86 30.69
CA GLN A 222 -6.09 -26.16 31.27
C GLN A 222 -7.25 -25.83 30.35
N GLY A 223 -7.11 -24.69 29.62
CA GLY A 223 -8.17 -24.17 28.79
C GLY A 223 -8.22 -24.75 27.38
N LYS A 224 -7.18 -25.40 26.93
CA LYS A 224 -7.06 -25.83 25.51
C LYS A 224 -7.27 -24.64 24.57
N VAL A 225 -6.57 -23.54 24.84
CA VAL A 225 -6.59 -22.30 24.05
C VAL A 225 -5.17 -21.78 23.89
N ILE A 226 -4.73 -21.62 22.66
CA ILE A 226 -3.50 -20.91 22.33
C ILE A 226 -3.87 -19.41 22.22
N ALA A 227 -3.64 -18.65 23.28
CA ALA A 227 -4.09 -17.26 23.39
C ALA A 227 -3.39 -16.32 22.40
N SER A 228 -2.08 -16.48 22.20
CA SER A 228 -1.28 -15.68 21.28
C SER A 228 -1.71 -15.91 19.84
N TYR A 229 -2.13 -14.85 19.15
CA TYR A 229 -2.51 -14.89 17.73
C TYR A 229 -1.37 -15.39 16.85
N ALA A 230 -0.16 -14.83 17.04
CA ALA A 230 1.02 -15.19 16.27
C ALA A 230 1.45 -16.63 16.51
N LYS A 231 1.51 -17.08 17.77
CA LYS A 231 1.88 -18.46 18.14
C LYS A 231 0.88 -19.48 17.54
N ARG A 232 -0.40 -19.18 17.61
CA ARG A 232 -1.46 -20.04 17.05
C ARG A 232 -1.39 -20.09 15.52
N LYS A 233 -1.15 -18.95 14.86
CA LYS A 233 -0.96 -18.90 13.40
C LYS A 233 0.23 -19.76 12.95
N GLU A 234 1.35 -19.66 13.66
CA GLU A 234 2.54 -20.45 13.33
C GLU A 234 2.34 -21.94 13.60
N ALA A 235 1.64 -22.29 14.68
CA ALA A 235 1.27 -23.68 14.95
C ALA A 235 0.40 -24.29 13.84
N ILE A 236 -0.57 -23.53 13.32
CA ILE A 236 -1.38 -23.94 12.16
C ILE A 236 -0.49 -24.13 10.92
N ARG A 237 0.38 -23.17 10.61
CA ARG A 237 1.31 -23.24 9.48
C ARG A 237 2.19 -24.48 9.56
N ALA A 238 2.82 -24.71 10.69
CA ALA A 238 3.71 -25.85 10.91
C ALA A 238 2.97 -27.19 10.75
N GLU A 239 1.76 -27.31 11.28
CA GLU A 239 0.99 -28.56 11.20
C GLU A 239 0.43 -28.78 9.78
N LEU A 240 0.04 -27.72 9.04
CA LEU A 240 -0.32 -27.80 7.63
C LEU A 240 0.84 -28.34 6.79
N LEU A 241 2.04 -27.78 6.94
CA LEU A 241 3.24 -28.23 6.20
C LEU A 241 3.61 -29.65 6.55
N LYS A 242 3.56 -30.03 7.81
CA LYS A 242 3.84 -31.40 8.27
C LYS A 242 2.83 -32.41 7.70
N THR A 243 1.53 -32.08 7.72
CA THR A 243 0.47 -32.97 7.23
C THR A 243 0.46 -33.09 5.71
N ALA A 244 0.89 -32.04 5.00
CA ALA A 244 1.04 -32.07 3.54
C ALA A 244 2.10 -33.09 3.07
N GLY A 245 3.15 -33.29 3.85
CA GLY A 245 4.28 -34.18 3.50
C GLY A 245 5.11 -33.59 2.36
N THR A 246 5.11 -34.26 1.20
CA THR A 246 5.83 -33.80 -0.01
C THR A 246 5.02 -32.86 -0.89
N ASP A 247 3.73 -32.71 -0.64
CA ASP A 247 2.87 -31.82 -1.41
C ASP A 247 3.03 -30.36 -0.94
N THR A 248 2.79 -29.43 -1.82
CA THR A 248 2.82 -27.99 -1.52
C THR A 248 1.44 -27.52 -1.08
N VAL A 249 1.35 -26.82 0.05
CA VAL A 249 0.10 -26.24 0.54
C VAL A 249 -0.16 -24.90 -0.15
N VAL A 250 -1.30 -24.77 -0.81
CA VAL A 250 -1.79 -23.48 -1.32
C VAL A 250 -2.32 -22.67 -0.14
N MET A 251 -1.47 -21.81 0.43
CA MET A 251 -1.70 -21.14 1.71
C MET A 251 -1.53 -19.61 1.58
N PRO A 252 -2.50 -18.89 0.97
CA PRO A 252 -2.50 -17.44 1.01
C PRO A 252 -2.53 -16.94 2.47
N GLU A 253 -1.75 -15.91 2.78
CA GLU A 253 -1.69 -15.36 4.14
C GLU A 253 -3.07 -14.93 4.65
N ALA A 254 -3.90 -14.34 3.79
CA ALA A 254 -5.26 -13.93 4.16
C ALA A 254 -6.15 -15.12 4.57
N LEU A 255 -6.00 -16.28 3.91
CA LEU A 255 -6.71 -17.50 4.28
C LEU A 255 -6.23 -18.02 5.63
N LEU A 256 -4.91 -18.06 5.84
CA LEU A 256 -4.32 -18.50 7.10
C LEU A 256 -4.74 -17.59 8.27
N ASP A 257 -4.77 -16.28 8.05
CA ASP A 257 -5.25 -15.32 9.05
C ASP A 257 -6.73 -15.53 9.38
N GLU A 258 -7.56 -15.76 8.36
CA GLU A 258 -8.99 -16.01 8.57
C GLU A 258 -9.21 -17.33 9.32
N VAL A 259 -8.50 -18.39 8.97
CA VAL A 259 -8.58 -19.70 9.65
C VAL A 259 -8.07 -19.60 11.09
N ASN A 260 -6.94 -18.91 11.31
CA ASN A 260 -6.42 -18.65 12.65
C ASN A 260 -7.43 -17.92 13.55
N ALA A 261 -8.26 -17.06 12.95
CA ALA A 261 -9.32 -16.33 13.66
C ALA A 261 -10.59 -17.15 13.89
N LEU A 262 -10.66 -18.41 13.45
CA LEU A 262 -11.80 -19.32 13.64
C LEU A 262 -11.54 -20.39 14.68
N VAL A 263 -10.29 -20.61 15.12
CA VAL A 263 -9.93 -21.70 16.00
C VAL A 263 -9.14 -21.21 17.21
N GLU A 264 -9.32 -21.88 18.34
CA GLU A 264 -8.57 -21.67 19.60
C GLU A 264 -7.57 -22.80 19.85
N TRP A 265 -7.88 -24.02 19.37
CA TRP A 265 -7.06 -25.23 19.48
C TRP A 265 -6.99 -25.95 18.14
N PRO A 266 -6.09 -25.50 17.24
CA PRO A 266 -6.04 -26.00 15.89
C PRO A 266 -5.55 -27.44 15.80
N VAL A 267 -6.22 -28.24 14.97
CA VAL A 267 -5.82 -29.58 14.57
C VAL A 267 -6.02 -29.72 13.07
N VAL A 268 -5.01 -30.21 12.36
CA VAL A 268 -5.07 -30.37 10.89
C VAL A 268 -5.43 -31.81 10.55
N TYR A 269 -6.42 -31.97 9.69
CA TYR A 269 -6.83 -33.27 9.15
C TYR A 269 -6.72 -33.28 7.62
N PRO A 270 -6.16 -34.37 7.01
CA PRO A 270 -6.19 -34.56 5.56
C PRO A 270 -7.55 -35.11 5.13
N CYS A 271 -8.11 -34.53 4.07
CA CYS A 271 -9.34 -34.92 3.43
C CYS A 271 -9.11 -35.16 1.95
N HIS A 272 -10.04 -35.86 1.28
CA HIS A 272 -9.96 -36.20 -0.13
C HIS A 272 -11.27 -35.85 -0.86
N PHE A 273 -11.17 -35.71 -2.17
CA PHE A 273 -12.32 -35.64 -3.07
C PHE A 273 -12.07 -36.56 -4.29
N GLU A 274 -13.12 -36.82 -5.04
CA GLU A 274 -13.05 -37.72 -6.21
C GLU A 274 -12.14 -37.16 -7.30
N GLU A 275 -11.22 -37.96 -7.81
CA GLU A 275 -10.25 -37.60 -8.85
C GLU A 275 -10.90 -37.02 -10.11
N ALA A 276 -12.12 -37.45 -10.41
CA ALA A 276 -12.90 -36.97 -11.56
C ALA A 276 -13.15 -35.45 -11.57
N PHE A 277 -13.07 -34.77 -10.41
CA PHE A 277 -13.17 -33.32 -10.34
C PHE A 277 -11.92 -32.60 -10.86
N LEU A 278 -10.76 -33.25 -10.91
CA LEU A 278 -9.52 -32.66 -11.46
C LEU A 278 -9.61 -32.31 -12.95
N ALA A 279 -10.67 -32.75 -13.65
CA ALA A 279 -10.96 -32.32 -15.01
C ALA A 279 -11.44 -30.85 -15.08
N VAL A 280 -11.86 -30.25 -13.97
CA VAL A 280 -12.19 -28.82 -13.84
C VAL A 280 -10.89 -28.04 -13.64
N PRO A 281 -10.77 -26.83 -14.21
CA PRO A 281 -9.60 -25.98 -13.95
C PRO A 281 -9.30 -25.87 -12.46
N GLN A 282 -8.04 -26.10 -12.10
CA GLN A 282 -7.65 -26.16 -10.69
C GLN A 282 -7.93 -24.87 -9.93
N GLU A 283 -7.85 -23.73 -10.58
CA GLU A 283 -8.13 -22.41 -9.99
C GLU A 283 -9.57 -22.32 -9.50
N CYS A 284 -10.53 -22.94 -10.21
CA CYS A 284 -11.93 -23.03 -9.79
C CYS A 284 -12.08 -23.85 -8.52
N LEU A 285 -11.44 -25.02 -8.48
CA LEU A 285 -11.52 -25.94 -7.33
C LEU A 285 -10.83 -25.35 -6.10
N ILE A 286 -9.65 -24.77 -6.29
CA ILE A 286 -8.90 -24.10 -5.23
C ILE A 286 -9.72 -22.95 -4.64
N LEU A 287 -10.26 -22.09 -5.49
CA LEU A 287 -11.06 -20.95 -5.04
C LEU A 287 -12.34 -21.39 -4.32
N THR A 288 -13.03 -22.42 -4.86
CA THR A 288 -14.19 -23.01 -4.22
C THR A 288 -13.88 -23.51 -2.81
N MET A 289 -12.79 -24.26 -2.64
CA MET A 289 -12.37 -24.78 -1.33
C MET A 289 -12.01 -23.63 -0.36
N GLN A 290 -11.29 -22.62 -0.83
CA GLN A 290 -10.85 -21.50 0.01
C GLN A 290 -11.99 -20.56 0.39
N THR A 291 -12.82 -20.17 -0.55
CA THR A 291 -13.88 -19.17 -0.35
C THR A 291 -15.01 -19.72 0.49
N ASN A 292 -15.51 -20.91 0.14
CA ASN A 292 -16.70 -21.46 0.76
C ASN A 292 -16.42 -22.17 2.08
N GLN A 293 -15.29 -22.88 2.20
CA GLN A 293 -15.03 -23.78 3.31
C GLN A 293 -13.74 -23.50 4.07
N LYS A 294 -12.91 -22.54 3.63
CA LYS A 294 -11.62 -22.20 4.26
C LYS A 294 -10.63 -23.37 4.30
N TYR A 295 -10.68 -24.23 3.28
CA TYR A 295 -9.78 -25.37 3.13
C TYR A 295 -8.48 -25.00 2.42
N PHE A 296 -7.43 -25.74 2.69
CA PHE A 296 -6.11 -25.59 2.07
C PHE A 296 -5.92 -26.69 1.02
N ALA A 297 -5.89 -26.28 -0.25
CA ALA A 297 -5.62 -27.17 -1.37
C ALA A 297 -4.15 -27.60 -1.36
N LEU A 298 -3.87 -28.79 -1.91
CA LEU A 298 -2.54 -29.34 -2.07
C LEU A 298 -2.20 -29.46 -3.55
N THR A 299 -0.95 -29.11 -3.90
CA THR A 299 -0.40 -29.28 -5.23
C THR A 299 0.85 -30.15 -5.19
N ASP A 300 1.17 -30.82 -6.32
CA ASP A 300 2.44 -31.50 -6.48
C ASP A 300 3.60 -30.51 -6.72
N ALA A 301 4.81 -31.04 -6.91
CA ALA A 301 6.01 -30.24 -7.17
C ALA A 301 5.96 -29.44 -8.49
N GLN A 302 5.08 -29.80 -9.42
CA GLN A 302 4.84 -29.12 -10.70
C GLN A 302 3.70 -28.09 -10.60
N GLY A 303 3.06 -27.96 -9.44
CA GLY A 303 1.95 -27.03 -9.20
C GLY A 303 0.58 -27.56 -9.63
N HIS A 304 0.44 -28.86 -9.96
CA HIS A 304 -0.86 -29.45 -10.30
C HIS A 304 -1.63 -29.81 -9.04
N LEU A 305 -2.90 -29.49 -9.01
CA LEU A 305 -3.79 -29.77 -7.89
C LEU A 305 -3.87 -31.29 -7.63
N ARG A 306 -3.74 -31.66 -6.35
CA ARG A 306 -4.03 -33.00 -5.85
C ARG A 306 -5.51 -33.14 -5.50
N ASN A 307 -6.06 -34.35 -5.58
CA ASN A 307 -7.40 -34.65 -5.06
C ASN A 307 -7.41 -34.81 -3.52
N ARG A 308 -6.57 -34.03 -2.86
CA ARG A 308 -6.40 -33.93 -1.41
C ARG A 308 -6.46 -32.48 -0.98
N PHE A 309 -6.99 -32.26 0.21
CA PHE A 309 -6.99 -30.94 0.84
C PHE A 309 -6.82 -31.08 2.35
N LEU A 310 -6.45 -30.00 3.02
CA LEU A 310 -6.29 -29.95 4.45
C LEU A 310 -7.35 -29.05 5.06
N ILE A 311 -7.88 -29.49 6.19
CA ILE A 311 -8.80 -28.68 7.01
C ILE A 311 -8.14 -28.39 8.36
N VAL A 312 -8.46 -27.24 8.94
CA VAL A 312 -8.09 -26.89 10.31
C VAL A 312 -9.33 -26.96 11.18
N SER A 313 -9.39 -27.98 11.99
CA SER A 313 -10.44 -28.18 12.97
C SER A 313 -10.11 -27.47 14.29
N ASN A 314 -11.15 -27.00 14.98
CA ASN A 314 -11.01 -26.46 16.35
C ASN A 314 -11.16 -27.55 17.41
N ILE A 315 -11.22 -28.83 17.04
CA ILE A 315 -11.45 -29.94 17.96
C ILE A 315 -10.42 -31.05 17.70
N ALA A 316 -9.71 -31.42 18.75
CA ALA A 316 -8.95 -32.66 18.80
C ALA A 316 -9.86 -33.82 19.26
N THR A 317 -9.89 -34.92 18.51
CA THR A 317 -10.68 -36.11 18.82
C THR A 317 -9.87 -37.38 18.56
N GLY A 318 -10.19 -38.43 19.31
CA GLY A 318 -9.61 -39.76 19.05
C GLY A 318 -10.25 -40.49 17.85
N THR A 319 -11.34 -39.95 17.29
CA THR A 319 -12.06 -40.50 16.14
C THR A 319 -12.27 -39.41 15.08
N PRO A 320 -11.18 -39.01 14.34
CA PRO A 320 -11.26 -37.91 13.38
C PRO A 320 -12.08 -38.23 12.13
N GLU A 321 -12.43 -39.49 11.90
CA GLU A 321 -13.12 -39.98 10.70
C GLU A 321 -14.45 -39.24 10.47
N ALA A 322 -15.20 -38.95 11.53
CA ALA A 322 -16.47 -38.23 11.42
C ALA A 322 -16.25 -36.77 10.96
N ILE A 323 -15.18 -36.12 11.39
CA ILE A 323 -14.81 -34.77 10.97
C ILE A 323 -14.36 -34.80 9.50
N ILE A 324 -13.48 -35.72 9.14
CA ILE A 324 -12.95 -35.90 7.77
C ILE A 324 -14.10 -36.14 6.79
N GLN A 325 -14.91 -37.20 7.03
CA GLN A 325 -16.06 -37.54 6.17
C GLN A 325 -17.11 -36.43 6.10
N GLY A 326 -17.32 -35.70 7.21
CA GLY A 326 -18.21 -34.55 7.22
C GLY A 326 -17.76 -33.45 6.29
N ASN A 327 -16.48 -33.11 6.28
CA ASN A 327 -15.88 -32.09 5.42
C ASN A 327 -15.81 -32.54 3.95
N GLU A 328 -15.46 -33.81 3.69
CA GLU A 328 -15.50 -34.39 2.34
C GLU A 328 -16.91 -34.39 1.75
N ARG A 329 -17.92 -34.67 2.58
CA ARG A 329 -19.34 -34.59 2.17
C ARG A 329 -19.79 -33.16 1.84
N VAL A 330 -19.29 -32.16 2.58
CA VAL A 330 -19.62 -30.73 2.36
C VAL A 330 -18.95 -30.16 1.11
N VAL A 331 -17.70 -30.56 0.84
CA VAL A 331 -16.97 -30.02 -0.32
C VAL A 331 -17.50 -30.58 -1.65
N ARG A 332 -17.94 -31.85 -1.67
CA ARG A 332 -18.39 -32.54 -2.90
C ARG A 332 -19.46 -31.80 -3.69
N PRO A 333 -20.59 -31.31 -3.11
CA PRO A 333 -21.56 -30.52 -3.87
C PRO A 333 -20.97 -29.23 -4.46
N ARG A 334 -20.06 -28.57 -3.74
CA ARG A 334 -19.40 -27.34 -4.20
C ARG A 334 -18.51 -27.59 -5.41
N LEU A 335 -17.74 -28.69 -5.39
CA LEU A 335 -16.94 -29.11 -6.53
C LEU A 335 -17.83 -29.56 -7.72
N ALA A 336 -18.97 -30.18 -7.42
CA ALA A 336 -19.97 -30.55 -8.44
C ALA A 336 -20.61 -29.32 -9.09
N ASP A 337 -20.91 -28.27 -8.33
CA ASP A 337 -21.38 -26.98 -8.86
C ASP A 337 -20.33 -26.35 -9.79
N ALA A 338 -19.06 -26.29 -9.35
CA ALA A 338 -17.97 -25.77 -10.18
C ALA A 338 -17.82 -26.56 -11.49
N ARG A 339 -17.91 -27.91 -11.44
CA ARG A 339 -17.90 -28.76 -12.62
C ARG A 339 -19.10 -28.48 -13.54
N PHE A 340 -20.26 -28.33 -12.96
CA PHE A 340 -21.47 -28.03 -13.72
C PHE A 340 -21.32 -26.69 -14.46
N PHE A 341 -20.93 -25.62 -13.82
CA PHE A 341 -20.70 -24.32 -14.47
C PHE A 341 -19.66 -24.41 -15.58
N PHE A 342 -18.55 -25.08 -15.34
CA PHE A 342 -17.51 -25.27 -16.34
C PHE A 342 -18.03 -26.02 -17.59
N GLU A 343 -18.76 -27.10 -17.41
CA GLU A 343 -19.32 -27.87 -18.51
C GLU A 343 -20.45 -27.12 -19.25
N GLN A 344 -21.24 -26.29 -18.54
CA GLN A 344 -22.24 -25.46 -19.18
C GLN A 344 -21.61 -24.36 -20.03
N ASP A 345 -20.58 -23.70 -19.48
CA ASP A 345 -19.89 -22.61 -20.16
C ASP A 345 -19.22 -23.07 -21.47
N LYS A 346 -18.66 -24.27 -21.50
CA LYS A 346 -18.06 -24.86 -22.73
C LYS A 346 -19.04 -25.11 -23.87
N LYS A 347 -20.33 -25.16 -23.60
CA LYS A 347 -21.33 -25.40 -24.66
C LYS A 347 -21.51 -24.20 -25.60
N LYS A 348 -21.08 -23.02 -25.21
CA LYS A 348 -21.20 -21.81 -26.01
C LYS A 348 -19.81 -21.17 -26.12
N PRO A 349 -19.22 -21.06 -27.32
CA PRO A 349 -17.95 -20.42 -27.56
C PRO A 349 -17.89 -18.98 -27.01
N LEU A 350 -16.71 -18.54 -26.59
CA LEU A 350 -16.50 -17.16 -26.12
C LEU A 350 -16.89 -16.11 -27.17
N ALA A 351 -16.58 -16.37 -28.43
CA ALA A 351 -16.92 -15.48 -29.54
C ALA A 351 -18.43 -15.22 -29.66
N ASP A 352 -19.24 -16.23 -29.39
CA ASP A 352 -20.70 -16.10 -29.42
C ASP A 352 -21.28 -15.33 -28.23
N ARG A 353 -20.48 -15.12 -27.19
CA ARG A 353 -20.83 -14.30 -26.03
C ARG A 353 -20.55 -12.82 -26.27
N VAL A 354 -19.60 -12.49 -27.15
CA VAL A 354 -19.15 -11.09 -27.38
C VAL A 354 -20.32 -10.15 -27.71
N PRO A 355 -21.29 -10.49 -28.63
CA PRO A 355 -22.40 -9.59 -28.90
C PRO A 355 -23.27 -9.28 -27.66
N LEU A 356 -23.33 -10.20 -26.70
CA LEU A 356 -24.11 -10.02 -25.47
C LEU A 356 -23.48 -9.05 -24.49
N LEU A 357 -22.22 -8.69 -24.68
CA LEU A 357 -21.53 -7.61 -23.91
C LEU A 357 -22.20 -6.24 -24.11
N SER A 358 -23.04 -6.09 -25.14
CA SER A 358 -23.90 -4.91 -25.33
C SER A 358 -24.91 -4.68 -24.19
N ARG A 359 -25.19 -5.73 -23.40
CA ARG A 359 -26.11 -5.67 -22.24
C ARG A 359 -25.40 -5.31 -20.94
N VAL A 360 -24.06 -5.28 -20.95
CA VAL A 360 -23.24 -4.99 -19.77
C VAL A 360 -22.73 -3.55 -19.87
N VAL A 361 -23.19 -2.69 -19.00
CA VAL A 361 -22.76 -1.30 -18.95
C VAL A 361 -21.32 -1.25 -18.42
N TYR A 362 -20.40 -0.65 -19.20
CA TYR A 362 -19.08 -0.32 -18.73
C TYR A 362 -19.09 0.98 -17.92
N HIS A 363 -19.59 2.04 -18.54
CA HIS A 363 -19.82 3.31 -17.87
C HIS A 363 -20.88 4.12 -18.63
N ASN A 364 -21.79 4.79 -17.94
CA ASN A 364 -22.93 5.50 -18.53
C ASN A 364 -22.57 6.52 -19.61
N LYS A 365 -21.37 7.13 -19.54
CA LYS A 365 -20.88 8.13 -20.51
C LYS A 365 -20.01 7.55 -21.62
N ILE A 366 -19.52 6.32 -21.45
CA ILE A 366 -18.54 5.68 -22.38
C ILE A 366 -19.17 4.49 -23.09
N GLY A 367 -20.28 3.97 -22.57
CA GLY A 367 -21.03 2.88 -23.19
C GLY A 367 -20.90 1.53 -22.52
N THR A 368 -21.12 0.49 -23.29
CA THR A 368 -21.18 -0.91 -22.88
C THR A 368 -19.83 -1.60 -22.96
N GLN A 369 -19.74 -2.82 -22.42
CA GLN A 369 -18.55 -3.66 -22.59
C GLN A 369 -18.31 -4.05 -24.05
N LEU A 370 -19.36 -4.15 -24.89
CA LEU A 370 -19.16 -4.40 -26.33
C LEU A 370 -18.47 -3.23 -27.02
N GLU A 371 -18.91 -2.00 -26.74
CA GLU A 371 -18.26 -0.79 -27.28
C GLU A 371 -16.81 -0.68 -26.76
N ARG A 372 -16.56 -1.08 -25.51
CA ARG A 372 -15.22 -1.15 -24.96
C ARG A 372 -14.33 -2.13 -25.72
N VAL A 373 -14.75 -3.38 -25.92
CA VAL A 373 -13.92 -4.36 -26.66
C VAL A 373 -13.69 -3.95 -28.11
N THR A 374 -14.62 -3.22 -28.73
CA THR A 374 -14.42 -2.64 -30.05
C THR A 374 -13.29 -1.60 -30.04
N ARG A 375 -13.23 -0.74 -29.05
CA ARG A 375 -12.10 0.19 -28.84
C ARG A 375 -10.81 -0.56 -28.56
N LEU A 376 -10.87 -1.59 -27.71
CA LEU A 376 -9.67 -2.42 -27.43
C LEU A 376 -9.11 -3.07 -28.68
N GLN A 377 -9.95 -3.56 -29.59
CA GLN A 377 -9.51 -4.10 -30.88
C GLN A 377 -8.79 -3.05 -31.74
N ALA A 378 -9.35 -1.85 -31.83
CA ALA A 378 -8.76 -0.75 -32.60
C ALA A 378 -7.40 -0.35 -32.02
N ILE A 379 -7.29 -0.19 -30.69
CA ILE A 379 -6.04 0.16 -30.01
C ILE A 379 -5.02 -0.98 -30.16
N ALA A 380 -5.42 -2.22 -29.89
CA ALA A 380 -4.53 -3.37 -29.95
C ALA A 380 -4.00 -3.62 -31.36
N GLY A 381 -4.84 -3.45 -32.39
CA GLY A 381 -4.43 -3.57 -33.79
C GLY A 381 -3.33 -2.55 -34.16
N GLN A 382 -3.51 -1.27 -33.80
CA GLN A 382 -2.52 -0.22 -34.09
C GLN A 382 -1.24 -0.40 -33.26
N LEU A 383 -1.35 -0.80 -31.99
CA LEU A 383 -0.20 -1.11 -31.15
C LEU A 383 0.59 -2.31 -31.71
N ALA A 384 -0.10 -3.36 -32.14
CA ALA A 384 0.52 -4.54 -32.73
C ALA A 384 1.30 -4.19 -34.01
N GLU A 385 0.69 -3.44 -34.92
CA GLU A 385 1.36 -2.96 -36.15
C GLU A 385 2.63 -2.16 -35.81
N LYS A 386 2.53 -1.22 -34.85
CA LYS A 386 3.66 -0.38 -34.45
C LYS A 386 4.78 -1.15 -33.76
N LEU A 387 4.43 -2.20 -33.02
CA LEU A 387 5.38 -3.04 -32.27
C LEU A 387 5.87 -4.28 -33.05
N GLY A 388 5.36 -4.49 -34.27
CA GLY A 388 5.71 -5.67 -35.07
C GLY A 388 5.14 -6.98 -34.50
N ALA A 389 4.05 -6.91 -33.74
CA ALA A 389 3.32 -8.07 -33.25
C ALA A 389 2.24 -8.52 -34.26
N ASP A 390 1.67 -9.71 -34.04
CA ASP A 390 0.58 -10.22 -34.89
C ASP A 390 -0.70 -9.41 -34.68
N VAL A 391 -1.09 -8.64 -35.69
CA VAL A 391 -2.28 -7.76 -35.66
C VAL A 391 -3.58 -8.56 -35.54
N ALA A 392 -3.67 -9.71 -36.23
CA ALA A 392 -4.86 -10.55 -36.22
C ALA A 392 -5.06 -11.19 -34.82
N HIS A 393 -3.99 -11.72 -34.24
CA HIS A 393 -4.01 -12.27 -32.88
C HIS A 393 -4.28 -11.20 -31.83
N ALA A 394 -3.65 -10.02 -31.92
CA ALA A 394 -3.91 -8.92 -31.00
C ALA A 394 -5.37 -8.45 -31.05
N SER A 395 -5.92 -8.27 -32.26
CA SER A 395 -7.34 -7.92 -32.45
C SER A 395 -8.28 -9.00 -31.91
N ARG A 396 -7.96 -10.28 -32.18
CA ARG A 396 -8.76 -11.41 -31.67
C ARG A 396 -8.71 -11.51 -30.15
N GLY A 397 -7.54 -11.41 -29.55
CA GLY A 397 -7.35 -11.40 -28.11
C GLY A 397 -8.11 -10.25 -27.43
N ALA A 398 -8.08 -9.06 -28.00
CA ALA A 398 -8.84 -7.91 -27.50
C ALA A 398 -10.36 -8.13 -27.59
N LEU A 399 -10.86 -8.74 -28.65
CA LEU A 399 -12.27 -9.08 -28.83
C LEU A 399 -12.76 -10.04 -27.75
N LEU A 400 -11.98 -11.06 -27.43
CA LEU A 400 -12.35 -12.10 -26.48
C LEU A 400 -12.09 -11.74 -25.02
N ALA A 401 -11.26 -10.70 -24.78
CA ALA A 401 -10.71 -10.36 -23.45
C ALA A 401 -11.74 -10.21 -22.34
N LYS A 402 -12.97 -9.77 -22.65
CA LYS A 402 -14.04 -9.55 -21.67
C LYS A 402 -15.22 -10.54 -21.81
N ALA A 403 -15.14 -11.50 -22.74
CA ALA A 403 -16.25 -12.39 -23.03
C ALA A 403 -16.57 -13.36 -21.87
N ASP A 404 -15.60 -13.72 -21.06
CA ASP A 404 -15.76 -14.60 -19.90
C ASP A 404 -16.55 -13.95 -18.75
N LEU A 405 -16.72 -12.63 -18.75
CA LEU A 405 -17.61 -11.93 -17.80
C LEU A 405 -19.07 -12.41 -17.91
N LEU A 406 -19.43 -13.04 -19.00
CA LEU A 406 -20.78 -13.57 -19.27
C LEU A 406 -20.87 -15.10 -19.07
N THR A 407 -19.86 -15.69 -18.47
CA THR A 407 -19.87 -17.12 -18.14
C THR A 407 -20.45 -17.33 -16.74
N ASP A 408 -21.06 -18.50 -16.52
CA ASP A 408 -21.63 -18.85 -15.22
C ASP A 408 -20.52 -18.95 -14.16
N MET A 409 -19.36 -19.48 -14.53
CA MET A 409 -18.21 -19.60 -13.62
C MET A 409 -17.71 -18.24 -13.12
N VAL A 410 -17.54 -17.26 -14.00
CA VAL A 410 -17.12 -15.91 -13.61
C VAL A 410 -18.23 -15.15 -12.89
N GLY A 411 -19.49 -15.45 -13.21
CA GLY A 411 -20.65 -14.94 -12.47
C GLY A 411 -20.63 -15.38 -11.00
N GLU A 412 -20.29 -16.64 -10.73
CA GLU A 412 -20.16 -17.19 -9.37
C GLU A 412 -18.85 -16.76 -8.72
N PHE A 413 -17.75 -16.77 -9.46
CA PHE A 413 -16.40 -16.44 -8.98
C PHE A 413 -15.77 -15.31 -9.82
N PRO A 414 -16.07 -14.04 -9.54
CA PRO A 414 -15.53 -12.89 -10.29
C PRO A 414 -14.00 -12.82 -10.32
N GLU A 415 -13.34 -13.40 -9.33
CA GLU A 415 -11.87 -13.47 -9.24
C GLU A 415 -11.24 -14.32 -10.36
N LEU A 416 -12.03 -15.19 -11.00
CA LEU A 416 -11.58 -16.04 -12.09
C LEU A 416 -11.70 -15.39 -13.48
N GLN A 417 -12.14 -14.12 -13.55
CA GLN A 417 -12.15 -13.37 -14.81
C GLN A 417 -10.75 -13.34 -15.44
N GLY A 418 -10.69 -13.55 -16.74
CA GLY A 418 -9.45 -13.70 -17.48
C GLY A 418 -8.89 -15.12 -17.43
N THR A 419 -8.74 -15.72 -16.26
CA THR A 419 -8.30 -17.12 -16.12
C THR A 419 -9.26 -18.06 -16.85
N MET A 420 -10.56 -17.91 -16.61
CA MET A 420 -11.57 -18.74 -17.30
C MET A 420 -11.65 -18.41 -18.78
N GLY A 421 -11.48 -17.15 -19.17
CA GLY A 421 -11.35 -16.75 -20.56
C GLY A 421 -10.26 -17.53 -21.29
N THR A 422 -9.10 -17.73 -20.65
CA THR A 422 -8.00 -18.53 -21.22
C THR A 422 -8.39 -20.00 -21.41
N TYR A 423 -9.03 -20.63 -20.42
CA TYR A 423 -9.48 -22.03 -20.54
C TYR A 423 -10.52 -22.22 -21.63
N TYR A 424 -11.51 -21.33 -21.70
CA TYR A 424 -12.57 -21.42 -22.71
C TYR A 424 -12.06 -21.10 -24.12
N ALA A 425 -11.17 -20.10 -24.27
CA ALA A 425 -10.56 -19.81 -25.57
C ALA A 425 -9.75 -21.00 -26.09
N ARG A 426 -8.95 -21.67 -25.23
CA ARG A 426 -8.25 -22.90 -25.60
C ARG A 426 -9.23 -24.04 -26.00
N HIS A 427 -10.31 -24.19 -25.23
CA HIS A 427 -11.36 -25.16 -25.57
C HIS A 427 -12.00 -24.88 -26.92
N ASP A 428 -12.21 -23.62 -27.26
CA ASP A 428 -12.80 -23.17 -28.53
C ASP A 428 -11.82 -23.29 -29.71
N GLY A 429 -10.55 -23.66 -29.46
CA GLY A 429 -9.52 -23.84 -30.50
C GLY A 429 -8.82 -22.55 -30.91
N GLU A 430 -8.88 -21.49 -30.09
CA GLU A 430 -8.10 -20.25 -30.34
C GLU A 430 -6.58 -20.51 -30.22
N PRO A 431 -5.74 -19.77 -30.98
CA PRO A 431 -4.28 -19.79 -30.77
C PRO A 431 -3.91 -19.51 -29.30
N ASP A 432 -2.84 -20.13 -28.81
CA ASP A 432 -2.50 -20.09 -27.39
C ASP A 432 -2.19 -18.68 -26.87
N ASP A 433 -1.54 -17.83 -27.67
CA ASP A 433 -1.27 -16.44 -27.34
C ASP A 433 -2.56 -15.57 -27.31
N VAL A 434 -3.56 -15.90 -28.15
CA VAL A 434 -4.89 -15.29 -28.12
C VAL A 434 -5.62 -15.72 -26.85
N ALA A 435 -5.56 -17.01 -26.52
CA ALA A 435 -6.17 -17.54 -25.30
C ALA A 435 -5.52 -16.93 -24.05
N LEU A 436 -4.20 -16.86 -24.00
CA LEU A 436 -3.46 -16.24 -22.89
C LEU A 436 -3.77 -14.75 -22.73
N ALA A 437 -4.02 -14.03 -23.84
CA ALA A 437 -4.39 -12.62 -23.77
C ALA A 437 -5.66 -12.37 -22.92
N CYS A 438 -6.56 -13.34 -22.80
CA CYS A 438 -7.74 -13.26 -21.92
C CYS A 438 -7.36 -13.07 -20.44
N SER A 439 -6.30 -13.69 -19.97
CA SER A 439 -5.79 -13.49 -18.60
C SER A 439 -4.74 -12.39 -18.51
N GLU A 440 -3.82 -12.33 -19.48
CA GLU A 440 -2.68 -11.43 -19.48
C GLU A 440 -3.08 -9.96 -19.62
N HIS A 441 -4.21 -9.62 -20.23
CA HIS A 441 -4.62 -8.23 -20.35
C HIS A 441 -4.93 -7.55 -19.00
N TYR A 442 -5.19 -8.32 -17.96
CA TYR A 442 -5.31 -7.78 -16.61
C TYR A 442 -3.95 -7.49 -15.96
N GLN A 443 -2.87 -8.11 -16.46
CA GLN A 443 -1.52 -7.95 -15.89
C GLN A 443 -0.87 -6.61 -16.33
N PRO A 444 -0.03 -6.01 -15.48
CA PRO A 444 0.06 -6.29 -14.04
C PRO A 444 -1.16 -5.75 -13.29
N ARG A 445 -1.67 -6.50 -12.32
CA ARG A 445 -2.85 -6.13 -11.52
C ARG A 445 -2.49 -5.26 -10.31
N PHE A 446 -1.23 -5.36 -9.87
CA PHE A 446 -0.66 -4.59 -8.75
C PHE A 446 0.85 -4.39 -8.95
N ALA A 447 1.49 -3.62 -8.07
CA ALA A 447 2.89 -3.18 -8.25
C ALA A 447 3.91 -4.32 -8.43
N GLY A 448 3.72 -5.47 -7.74
CA GLY A 448 4.61 -6.63 -7.81
C GLY A 448 4.15 -7.76 -8.74
N ASP A 449 3.02 -7.58 -9.46
CA ASP A 449 2.46 -8.63 -10.33
C ASP A 449 3.36 -8.89 -11.54
N ALA A 450 3.25 -10.10 -12.12
CA ALA A 450 3.92 -10.45 -13.36
C ALA A 450 3.42 -9.57 -14.52
N LEU A 451 4.30 -9.34 -15.49
CA LEU A 451 3.91 -8.74 -16.77
C LEU A 451 3.39 -9.82 -17.73
N PRO A 452 2.56 -9.47 -18.72
CA PRO A 452 2.16 -10.39 -19.77
C PRO A 452 3.36 -11.11 -20.38
N SER A 453 3.28 -12.41 -20.58
CA SER A 453 4.42 -13.20 -21.12
C SER A 453 4.49 -13.17 -22.64
N THR A 454 3.32 -13.06 -23.30
CA THR A 454 3.22 -13.06 -24.76
C THR A 454 3.24 -11.64 -25.35
N ALA A 455 3.62 -11.52 -26.61
CA ALA A 455 3.51 -10.26 -27.35
C ALA A 455 2.05 -9.83 -27.50
N THR A 456 1.18 -10.75 -27.87
CA THR A 456 -0.28 -10.55 -27.97
C THR A 456 -0.86 -10.08 -26.65
N GLY A 457 -0.57 -10.77 -25.55
CA GLY A 457 -1.03 -10.40 -24.20
C GLY A 457 -0.51 -9.02 -23.77
N THR A 458 0.74 -8.69 -24.10
CA THR A 458 1.33 -7.36 -23.81
C THR A 458 0.59 -6.24 -24.54
N VAL A 459 0.32 -6.44 -25.82
CA VAL A 459 -0.42 -5.46 -26.65
C VAL A 459 -1.83 -5.25 -26.13
N VAL A 460 -2.55 -6.34 -25.81
CA VAL A 460 -3.91 -6.26 -25.30
C VAL A 460 -3.95 -5.65 -23.89
N ALA A 461 -2.95 -5.94 -23.05
CA ALA A 461 -2.81 -5.33 -21.72
C ALA A 461 -2.57 -3.82 -21.81
N LEU A 462 -1.71 -3.38 -22.72
CA LEU A 462 -1.52 -1.95 -22.99
C LEU A 462 -2.82 -1.31 -23.49
N ALA A 463 -3.52 -1.95 -24.43
CA ALA A 463 -4.79 -1.44 -24.95
C ALA A 463 -5.84 -1.26 -23.85
N ASP A 464 -6.02 -2.26 -22.96
CA ASP A 464 -6.98 -2.21 -21.85
C ASP A 464 -6.68 -1.07 -20.86
N LYS A 465 -5.40 -0.91 -20.50
CA LYS A 465 -4.99 0.13 -19.55
C LYS A 465 -5.02 1.53 -20.14
N LEU A 466 -4.65 1.68 -21.42
CA LEU A 466 -4.70 2.96 -22.13
C LEU A 466 -6.15 3.39 -22.36
N GLU A 467 -7.01 2.47 -22.78
CA GLU A 467 -8.46 2.74 -22.98
C GLU A 467 -9.09 3.23 -21.67
N THR A 468 -8.82 2.54 -20.58
CA THR A 468 -9.34 2.93 -19.27
C THR A 468 -8.79 4.29 -18.82
N LEU A 469 -7.47 4.50 -18.93
CA LEU A 469 -6.83 5.75 -18.52
C LEU A 469 -7.41 6.94 -19.28
N VAL A 470 -7.45 6.86 -20.62
CA VAL A 470 -7.89 7.95 -21.49
C VAL A 470 -9.40 8.18 -21.38
N GLY A 471 -10.20 7.10 -21.40
CA GLY A 471 -11.66 7.19 -21.37
C GLY A 471 -12.19 7.74 -20.05
N ILE A 472 -11.73 7.19 -18.93
CA ILE A 472 -12.18 7.63 -17.60
C ILE A 472 -11.66 9.04 -17.27
N TRP A 473 -10.41 9.34 -17.64
CA TRP A 473 -9.89 10.71 -17.51
C TRP A 473 -10.68 11.71 -18.34
N GLY A 474 -10.97 11.32 -19.58
CA GLY A 474 -11.69 12.18 -20.55
C GLY A 474 -13.12 12.54 -20.14
N ILE A 475 -13.77 11.73 -19.28
CA ILE A 475 -15.10 12.07 -18.71
C ILE A 475 -15.01 12.83 -17.38
N GLY A 476 -13.81 13.25 -16.95
CA GLY A 476 -13.58 14.07 -15.77
C GLY A 476 -13.44 13.30 -14.44
N LEU A 477 -13.26 11.98 -14.49
CA LEU A 477 -13.11 11.15 -13.29
C LEU A 477 -11.63 10.85 -12.98
N GLN A 478 -10.89 11.94 -12.76
CA GLN A 478 -9.46 11.89 -12.42
C GLN A 478 -9.25 11.48 -10.96
N PRO A 479 -8.11 10.82 -10.63
CA PRO A 479 -7.76 10.52 -9.24
C PRO A 479 -7.54 11.82 -8.43
N THR A 480 -8.15 11.92 -7.26
CA THR A 480 -8.00 13.07 -6.35
C THR A 480 -7.68 12.60 -4.93
N GLY A 481 -6.57 13.09 -4.33
CA GLY A 481 -6.15 12.66 -3.00
C GLY A 481 -6.10 11.14 -2.88
N GLU A 482 -6.82 10.55 -1.93
CA GLU A 482 -6.90 9.09 -1.77
C GLU A 482 -7.95 8.41 -2.67
N LYS A 483 -8.80 9.20 -3.34
CA LYS A 483 -9.90 8.66 -4.16
C LYS A 483 -9.42 8.31 -5.56
N ASP A 484 -9.55 7.05 -5.94
CA ASP A 484 -9.27 6.53 -7.28
C ASP A 484 -10.18 5.33 -7.58
N PRO A 485 -11.49 5.56 -7.77
CA PRO A 485 -12.48 4.49 -7.88
C PRO A 485 -12.28 3.62 -9.12
N PHE A 486 -11.61 4.12 -10.16
CA PHE A 486 -11.31 3.39 -11.39
C PHE A 486 -9.86 2.89 -11.46
N ALA A 487 -9.12 3.04 -10.37
CA ALA A 487 -7.73 2.58 -10.25
C ALA A 487 -6.80 3.11 -11.35
N LEU A 488 -6.96 4.36 -11.78
CA LEU A 488 -6.16 4.97 -12.85
C LEU A 488 -4.66 5.02 -12.48
N ARG A 489 -4.32 5.17 -11.19
CA ARG A 489 -2.92 5.07 -10.73
C ARG A 489 -2.32 3.70 -11.00
N ARG A 490 -3.12 2.65 -10.84
CA ARG A 490 -2.70 1.27 -11.10
C ARG A 490 -2.58 1.01 -12.61
N HIS A 491 -3.50 1.52 -13.41
CA HIS A 491 -3.42 1.44 -14.87
C HIS A 491 -2.18 2.16 -15.39
N ALA A 492 -1.91 3.38 -14.93
CA ALA A 492 -0.71 4.15 -15.26
C ALA A 492 0.57 3.38 -14.90
N LEU A 493 0.65 2.83 -13.69
CA LEU A 493 1.79 2.01 -13.27
C LEU A 493 1.98 0.78 -14.17
N GLY A 494 0.88 0.13 -14.54
CA GLY A 494 0.93 -1.02 -15.46
C GLY A 494 1.49 -0.66 -16.84
N ILE A 495 1.05 0.47 -17.42
CA ILE A 495 1.57 1.01 -18.67
C ILE A 495 3.08 1.28 -18.54
N LEU A 496 3.48 2.02 -17.51
CA LEU A 496 4.87 2.38 -17.27
C LEU A 496 5.76 1.15 -17.11
N ARG A 497 5.33 0.16 -16.32
CA ARG A 497 6.10 -1.09 -16.14
C ARG A 497 6.31 -1.83 -17.45
N MET A 498 5.27 -1.96 -18.27
CA MET A 498 5.41 -2.61 -19.58
C MET A 498 6.37 -1.85 -20.49
N LEU A 499 6.31 -0.51 -20.51
CA LEU A 499 7.20 0.33 -21.33
C LEU A 499 8.66 0.33 -20.84
N ILE A 500 8.90 0.08 -19.54
CA ILE A 500 10.23 0.07 -18.92
C ILE A 500 10.85 -1.33 -18.97
N GLU A 501 10.08 -2.34 -18.56
CA GLU A 501 10.59 -3.68 -18.30
C GLU A 501 10.58 -4.58 -19.56
N LYS A 502 9.93 -4.12 -20.65
CA LYS A 502 9.91 -4.84 -21.94
C LYS A 502 10.56 -3.99 -23.05
N PRO A 503 11.23 -4.64 -24.03
CA PRO A 503 11.88 -3.93 -25.13
C PRO A 503 10.85 -3.42 -26.17
N LEU A 504 9.98 -2.51 -25.76
CA LEU A 504 8.91 -1.98 -26.59
C LEU A 504 9.34 -0.67 -27.26
N ALA A 505 9.43 -0.65 -28.59
CA ALA A 505 9.73 0.55 -29.37
C ALA A 505 8.50 1.48 -29.45
N LEU A 506 7.92 1.84 -28.31
CA LEU A 506 6.71 2.65 -28.22
C LEU A 506 6.97 3.91 -27.38
N THR A 507 6.56 5.07 -27.89
CA THR A 507 6.59 6.32 -27.13
C THR A 507 5.33 6.50 -26.31
N ILE A 508 5.42 7.24 -25.19
CA ILE A 508 4.24 7.62 -24.39
C ILE A 508 3.25 8.39 -25.26
N GLY A 509 3.74 9.33 -26.09
CA GLY A 509 2.91 10.14 -26.98
C GLY A 509 2.12 9.28 -27.99
N ASP A 510 2.79 8.35 -28.66
CA ASP A 510 2.13 7.46 -29.62
C ASP A 510 1.07 6.57 -28.94
N ALA A 511 1.43 5.99 -27.79
CA ALA A 511 0.51 5.15 -27.04
C ALA A 511 -0.78 5.90 -26.65
N LEU A 512 -0.65 7.14 -26.18
CA LEU A 512 -1.80 7.97 -25.80
C LEU A 512 -2.61 8.42 -27.02
N GLN A 513 -1.95 8.78 -28.14
CA GLN A 513 -2.66 9.19 -29.37
C GLN A 513 -3.48 8.04 -29.97
N ILE A 514 -2.92 6.83 -30.00
CA ILE A 514 -3.64 5.63 -30.43
C ILE A 514 -4.89 5.40 -29.58
N ALA A 515 -4.77 5.55 -28.28
CA ALA A 515 -5.91 5.37 -27.37
C ALA A 515 -6.96 6.47 -27.56
N VAL A 516 -6.54 7.74 -27.70
CA VAL A 516 -7.47 8.88 -27.90
C VAL A 516 -8.27 8.71 -29.17
N ALA A 517 -7.64 8.29 -30.28
CA ALA A 517 -8.32 8.06 -31.55
C ALA A 517 -9.48 7.06 -31.46
N SER A 518 -9.42 6.11 -30.53
CA SER A 518 -10.46 5.12 -30.33
C SER A 518 -11.76 5.69 -29.73
N PHE A 519 -11.71 6.91 -29.18
CA PHE A 519 -12.84 7.62 -28.59
C PHE A 519 -13.44 8.67 -29.55
N ASP A 520 -12.96 8.73 -30.78
CA ASP A 520 -13.52 9.66 -31.79
C ASP A 520 -15.02 9.41 -31.97
N GLY A 521 -15.79 10.50 -31.94
CA GLY A 521 -17.26 10.46 -32.00
C GLY A 521 -17.96 10.30 -30.65
N ILE A 522 -17.26 10.05 -29.55
CA ILE A 522 -17.85 10.01 -28.21
C ILE A 522 -17.74 11.38 -27.54
N ALA A 523 -18.78 12.21 -27.72
CA ALA A 523 -18.76 13.61 -27.28
C ALA A 523 -18.49 13.82 -25.77
N ALA A 524 -18.78 12.81 -24.94
CA ALA A 524 -18.56 12.87 -23.50
C ALA A 524 -17.09 12.72 -23.11
N VAL A 525 -16.23 12.18 -23.99
CA VAL A 525 -14.82 11.92 -23.71
C VAL A 525 -13.98 13.06 -24.28
N LYS A 526 -13.37 13.85 -23.40
CA LYS A 526 -12.51 14.98 -23.75
C LYS A 526 -11.17 14.85 -23.01
N PRO A 527 -10.26 14.00 -23.50
CA PRO A 527 -9.00 13.74 -22.81
C PRO A 527 -8.06 14.93 -22.93
N ASP A 528 -7.52 15.40 -21.81
CA ASP A 528 -6.41 16.33 -21.74
C ASP A 528 -5.10 15.52 -21.78
N LEU A 529 -4.53 15.41 -22.97
CA LEU A 529 -3.29 14.66 -23.19
C LEU A 529 -2.10 15.21 -22.40
N ALA A 530 -2.04 16.54 -22.22
CA ALA A 530 -0.96 17.14 -21.45
C ALA A 530 -1.06 16.73 -19.97
N ALA A 531 -2.26 16.82 -19.39
CA ALA A 531 -2.50 16.41 -18.02
C ALA A 531 -2.32 14.91 -17.78
N ILE A 532 -2.75 14.06 -18.73
CA ILE A 532 -2.51 12.60 -18.66
C ILE A 532 -1.00 12.29 -18.73
N THR A 533 -0.27 12.98 -19.60
CA THR A 533 1.17 12.82 -19.73
C THR A 533 1.88 13.24 -18.44
N ASP A 534 1.51 14.37 -17.85
CA ASP A 534 2.05 14.84 -16.57
C ASP A 534 1.77 13.83 -15.47
N PHE A 535 0.57 13.29 -15.42
CA PHE A 535 0.20 12.25 -14.46
C PHE A 535 1.05 10.97 -14.62
N LEU A 536 1.34 10.54 -15.85
CA LEU A 536 2.23 9.40 -16.10
C LEU A 536 3.65 9.68 -15.60
N TYR A 537 4.22 10.86 -15.89
CA TYR A 537 5.55 11.22 -15.38
C TYR A 537 5.59 11.34 -13.85
N ASP A 538 4.52 11.80 -13.21
CA ASP A 538 4.44 11.83 -11.74
C ASP A 538 4.42 10.41 -11.15
N ARG A 539 3.71 9.48 -11.77
CA ARG A 539 3.73 8.07 -11.36
C ARG A 539 5.09 7.43 -11.62
N LEU A 540 5.74 7.80 -12.74
CA LEU A 540 7.09 7.33 -13.06
C LEU A 540 8.11 7.75 -11.99
N ARG A 541 8.04 9.00 -11.51
CA ARG A 541 8.89 9.48 -10.41
C ARG A 541 8.72 8.63 -9.15
N GLY A 542 7.49 8.36 -8.75
CA GLY A 542 7.20 7.49 -7.62
C GLY A 542 7.76 6.08 -7.80
N TYR A 543 7.47 5.46 -8.94
CA TYR A 543 7.95 4.11 -9.26
C TYR A 543 9.48 3.99 -9.21
N LEU A 544 10.21 4.95 -9.78
CA LEU A 544 11.67 4.92 -9.81
C LEU A 544 12.28 5.13 -8.40
N LYS A 545 11.67 5.98 -7.57
CA LYS A 545 12.06 6.14 -6.16
C LYS A 545 11.84 4.85 -5.36
N ASP A 546 10.73 4.17 -5.56
CA ASP A 546 10.43 2.88 -4.93
C ASP A 546 11.42 1.78 -5.36
N LYS A 547 12.03 1.92 -6.55
CA LYS A 547 13.14 1.07 -7.03
C LYS A 547 14.51 1.43 -6.44
N GLY A 548 14.60 2.46 -5.57
CA GLY A 548 15.81 2.83 -4.84
C GLY A 548 16.67 3.90 -5.51
N TYR A 549 16.13 4.63 -6.49
CA TYR A 549 16.80 5.80 -7.06
C TYR A 549 16.54 7.05 -6.21
N SER A 550 17.56 7.87 -6.03
CA SER A 550 17.42 9.13 -5.29
C SER A 550 16.56 10.15 -6.06
N THR A 551 16.01 11.12 -5.34
CA THR A 551 15.22 12.18 -5.96
C THR A 551 15.99 12.92 -7.05
N ASN A 552 17.29 13.20 -6.84
CA ASN A 552 18.12 13.92 -7.81
C ASN A 552 18.39 13.08 -9.07
N GLU A 553 18.68 11.78 -8.92
CA GLU A 553 18.84 10.86 -10.06
C GLU A 553 17.58 10.79 -10.89
N VAL A 554 16.41 10.62 -10.24
CA VAL A 554 15.12 10.57 -10.91
C VAL A 554 14.81 11.87 -11.63
N GLU A 555 14.99 13.02 -10.98
CA GLU A 555 14.74 14.31 -11.63
C GLU A 555 15.70 14.62 -12.78
N ALA A 556 16.96 14.18 -12.70
CA ALA A 556 17.91 14.35 -13.79
C ALA A 556 17.41 13.69 -15.10
N VAL A 557 16.77 12.53 -15.00
CA VAL A 557 16.25 11.81 -16.18
C VAL A 557 14.82 12.23 -16.52
N VAL A 558 13.91 12.24 -15.54
CA VAL A 558 12.46 12.41 -15.79
C VAL A 558 12.11 13.85 -16.16
N SER A 559 12.86 14.86 -15.69
CA SER A 559 12.64 16.26 -16.09
C SER A 559 12.85 16.50 -17.59
N GLN A 560 13.65 15.67 -18.26
CA GLN A 560 13.83 15.67 -19.71
C GLN A 560 12.60 15.12 -20.47
N ARG A 561 11.62 14.57 -19.77
CA ARG A 561 10.39 13.96 -20.33
C ARG A 561 10.70 12.95 -21.44
N PRO A 562 11.49 11.90 -21.15
CA PRO A 562 11.85 10.90 -22.15
C PRO A 562 10.60 10.25 -22.73
N GLN A 563 10.45 10.27 -24.04
CA GLN A 563 9.30 9.68 -24.73
C GLN A 563 9.39 8.15 -24.78
N ARG A 564 10.60 7.60 -24.86
CA ARG A 564 10.90 6.17 -24.75
C ARG A 564 11.30 5.86 -23.32
N LEU A 565 10.78 4.79 -22.74
CA LEU A 565 11.08 4.37 -21.36
C LEU A 565 11.88 3.08 -21.26
N ASP A 566 12.09 2.38 -22.37
CA ASP A 566 12.85 1.13 -22.43
C ASP A 566 14.35 1.33 -22.12
N ASP A 567 14.87 2.56 -22.23
CA ASP A 567 16.24 2.92 -21.88
C ASP A 567 16.39 3.66 -20.54
N ILE A 568 15.28 3.92 -19.83
CA ILE A 568 15.29 4.80 -18.65
C ILE A 568 16.15 4.27 -17.49
N VAL A 569 16.19 2.97 -17.31
CA VAL A 569 17.04 2.34 -16.28
C VAL A 569 18.50 2.53 -16.62
N ALA A 570 18.88 2.33 -17.90
CA ALA A 570 20.27 2.54 -18.35
C ALA A 570 20.70 4.00 -18.18
N ARG A 571 19.80 4.97 -18.42
CA ARG A 571 20.08 6.40 -18.16
C ARG A 571 20.27 6.68 -16.68
N LEU A 572 19.43 6.10 -15.80
CA LEU A 572 19.55 6.28 -14.35
C LEU A 572 20.85 5.68 -13.81
N GLU A 573 21.24 4.51 -14.26
CA GLU A 573 22.51 3.89 -13.87
C GLU A 573 23.71 4.71 -14.36
N ALA A 574 23.63 5.29 -15.56
CA ALA A 574 24.64 6.19 -16.07
C ALA A 574 24.75 7.48 -15.24
N VAL A 575 23.61 8.05 -14.84
CA VAL A 575 23.54 9.23 -13.96
C VAL A 575 24.13 8.91 -12.57
N ARG A 576 23.81 7.76 -12.01
CA ARG A 576 24.39 7.28 -10.75
C ARG A 576 25.90 7.11 -10.83
N ALA A 577 26.39 6.49 -11.90
CA ALA A 577 27.82 6.33 -12.14
C ALA A 577 28.54 7.68 -12.36
N PHE A 578 27.91 8.63 -13.02
CA PHE A 578 28.41 9.99 -13.20
C PHE A 578 28.45 10.75 -11.87
N ALA A 579 27.40 10.69 -11.06
CA ALA A 579 27.32 11.38 -9.77
C ALA A 579 28.43 10.93 -8.77
N ALA A 580 28.95 9.72 -8.94
CA ALA A 580 30.07 9.21 -8.15
C ALA A 580 31.45 9.77 -8.59
N LEU A 581 31.54 10.48 -9.71
CA LEU A 581 32.82 11.04 -10.19
C LEU A 581 33.21 12.32 -9.43
N PRO A 582 34.49 12.57 -9.16
CA PRO A 582 34.94 13.79 -8.50
C PRO A 582 34.58 15.09 -9.23
N GLN A 583 34.35 15.00 -10.56
CA GLN A 583 34.01 16.13 -11.41
C GLN A 583 32.51 16.45 -11.43
N ALA A 584 31.66 15.55 -10.94
CA ALA A 584 30.21 15.61 -11.14
C ALA A 584 29.58 16.86 -10.52
N GLU A 585 29.95 17.19 -9.28
CA GLU A 585 29.39 18.34 -8.55
C GLU A 585 29.69 19.66 -9.27
N ALA A 586 30.96 19.88 -9.69
CA ALA A 586 31.38 21.09 -10.39
C ALA A 586 30.66 21.24 -11.72
N LEU A 587 30.55 20.16 -12.52
CA LEU A 587 29.84 20.17 -13.80
C LEU A 587 28.35 20.38 -13.62
N ALA A 588 27.73 19.80 -12.62
CA ALA A 588 26.32 20.00 -12.31
C ALA A 588 26.03 21.47 -11.94
N ALA A 589 26.89 22.07 -11.11
CA ALA A 589 26.79 23.49 -10.75
C ALA A 589 26.98 24.41 -11.98
N ALA A 590 27.98 24.12 -12.84
CA ALA A 590 28.21 24.84 -14.07
C ALA A 590 27.00 24.73 -15.02
N ASN A 591 26.44 23.53 -15.21
CA ASN A 591 25.24 23.32 -16.03
C ASN A 591 24.03 24.10 -15.50
N LYS A 592 23.83 24.15 -14.17
CA LYS A 592 22.79 24.96 -13.52
C LYS A 592 22.98 26.45 -13.79
N ARG A 593 24.23 26.94 -13.75
CA ARG A 593 24.58 28.33 -14.09
C ARG A 593 24.29 28.61 -15.56
N ILE A 594 24.68 27.75 -16.48
CA ILE A 594 24.42 27.87 -17.91
C ILE A 594 22.92 27.92 -18.19
N THR A 595 22.16 27.00 -17.62
CA THR A 595 20.68 26.95 -17.74
C THR A 595 20.06 28.27 -17.31
N ASN A 596 20.51 28.88 -16.20
CA ASN A 596 20.02 30.15 -15.71
C ASN A 596 20.41 31.34 -16.61
N ILE A 597 21.57 31.31 -17.24
CA ILE A 597 22.00 32.33 -18.21
C ILE A 597 21.12 32.25 -19.46
N LEU A 598 21.00 31.07 -20.04
CA LEU A 598 20.23 30.85 -21.27
C LEU A 598 18.75 31.17 -21.12
N LYS A 599 18.13 30.88 -19.96
CA LYS A 599 16.72 31.20 -19.68
C LYS A 599 16.41 32.71 -19.59
N LYS A 600 17.42 33.54 -19.31
CA LYS A 600 17.25 34.99 -19.20
C LYS A 600 17.50 35.71 -20.53
N THR A 601 17.78 34.98 -21.59
CA THR A 601 18.18 35.54 -22.87
C THR A 601 17.09 35.25 -23.91
N ASP A 602 16.44 36.30 -24.43
CA ASP A 602 15.40 36.21 -25.48
C ASP A 602 15.96 36.17 -26.90
N VAL A 603 17.25 35.88 -27.05
CA VAL A 603 17.91 35.89 -28.36
C VAL A 603 17.91 34.48 -28.99
N ALA A 604 17.54 34.39 -30.26
CA ALA A 604 17.71 33.15 -31.04
C ALA A 604 19.21 32.82 -31.10
N ILE A 605 19.60 31.74 -30.43
CA ILE A 605 21.00 31.29 -30.36
C ILE A 605 21.37 30.69 -31.70
N GLY A 606 22.24 31.38 -32.44
CA GLY A 606 22.87 30.89 -33.70
C GLY A 606 23.99 29.89 -33.40
N GLY A 607 24.63 29.34 -34.44
CA GLY A 607 25.83 28.54 -34.27
C GLY A 607 27.04 29.38 -33.84
N VAL A 608 28.02 28.74 -33.19
CA VAL A 608 29.30 29.38 -32.81
C VAL A 608 30.06 29.83 -34.01
N GLN A 609 30.52 31.08 -34.01
CA GLN A 609 31.40 31.65 -35.04
C GLN A 609 32.84 31.68 -34.52
N PRO A 610 33.75 30.80 -35.03
CA PRO A 610 35.12 30.68 -34.52
C PRO A 610 35.93 31.97 -34.53
N GLN A 611 35.68 32.85 -35.53
CA GLN A 611 36.38 34.14 -35.66
C GLN A 611 36.04 35.13 -34.54
N LEU A 612 34.95 34.94 -33.84
CA LEU A 612 34.52 35.77 -32.68
C LEU A 612 35.00 35.22 -31.36
N LEU A 613 35.70 34.09 -31.29
CA LEU A 613 36.32 33.56 -30.06
C LEU A 613 37.60 34.37 -29.76
N LYS A 614 37.51 35.36 -28.92
CA LYS A 614 38.62 36.30 -28.64
C LYS A 614 39.53 35.82 -27.51
N GLU A 615 38.95 35.24 -26.47
CA GLU A 615 39.72 34.76 -25.31
C GLU A 615 40.23 33.33 -25.55
N ASP A 616 41.39 33.01 -24.94
CA ASP A 616 41.94 31.64 -25.02
C ASP A 616 41.03 30.63 -24.40
N ALA A 617 40.33 30.98 -23.29
CA ALA A 617 39.35 30.13 -22.62
C ALA A 617 38.12 29.83 -23.49
N GLU A 618 37.68 30.78 -24.35
CA GLU A 618 36.59 30.53 -25.30
C GLU A 618 37.01 29.50 -26.37
N ARG A 619 38.24 29.65 -26.91
CA ARG A 619 38.80 28.72 -27.92
C ARG A 619 38.99 27.33 -27.32
N ALA A 620 39.51 27.26 -26.08
CA ALA A 620 39.74 26.00 -25.41
C ALA A 620 38.41 25.27 -25.11
N LEU A 621 37.37 25.97 -24.64
CA LEU A 621 36.07 25.39 -24.42
C LEU A 621 35.41 24.91 -25.71
N HIS A 622 35.45 25.72 -26.77
CA HIS A 622 34.91 25.34 -28.10
C HIS A 622 35.60 24.09 -28.63
N GLN A 623 36.93 24.01 -28.56
CA GLN A 623 37.69 22.84 -28.99
C GLN A 623 37.37 21.60 -28.16
N ALA A 624 37.20 21.76 -26.83
CA ALA A 624 36.84 20.66 -25.95
C ALA A 624 35.44 20.13 -26.26
N VAL A 625 34.46 21.02 -26.49
CA VAL A 625 33.09 20.63 -26.90
C VAL A 625 33.11 19.92 -28.24
N ALA A 626 33.76 20.50 -29.26
CA ALA A 626 33.83 19.93 -30.62
C ALA A 626 34.51 18.55 -30.65
N SER A 627 35.51 18.31 -29.79
CA SER A 627 36.18 17.00 -29.70
C SER A 627 35.37 15.95 -28.94
N SER A 628 34.57 16.37 -27.97
CA SER A 628 33.73 15.48 -27.13
C SER A 628 32.41 15.13 -27.80
N GLU A 629 31.84 16.01 -28.60
CA GLU A 629 30.53 15.85 -29.24
C GLU A 629 30.38 14.56 -30.04
N PRO A 630 31.28 14.18 -30.96
CA PRO A 630 31.18 12.93 -31.71
C PRO A 630 31.19 11.71 -30.79
N GLN A 631 32.04 11.71 -29.77
CA GLN A 631 32.18 10.60 -28.83
C GLN A 631 30.89 10.41 -27.99
N VAL A 632 30.33 11.52 -27.50
CA VAL A 632 29.04 11.51 -26.74
C VAL A 632 27.92 11.07 -27.68
N HIS A 633 27.91 11.56 -28.92
CA HIS A 633 26.88 11.18 -29.89
C HIS A 633 26.92 9.68 -30.21
N ASP A 634 28.09 9.14 -30.51
CA ASP A 634 28.26 7.73 -30.83
C ASP A 634 27.92 6.81 -29.64
N ALA A 635 28.34 7.18 -28.44
CA ALA A 635 28.03 6.46 -27.24
C ALA A 635 26.49 6.49 -26.96
N PHE A 636 25.85 7.65 -27.10
CA PHE A 636 24.41 7.80 -26.96
C PHE A 636 23.65 6.95 -27.99
N ALA A 637 24.07 6.96 -29.26
CA ALA A 637 23.45 6.19 -30.34
C ALA A 637 23.51 4.68 -30.10
N ARG A 638 24.56 4.19 -29.44
CA ARG A 638 24.69 2.79 -29.01
C ARG A 638 24.00 2.46 -27.70
N GLY A 639 23.38 3.44 -27.05
CA GLY A 639 22.76 3.25 -25.70
C GLY A 639 23.79 3.16 -24.56
N ASP A 640 25.06 3.48 -24.81
CA ASP A 640 26.12 3.53 -23.80
C ASP A 640 26.12 4.89 -23.10
N PHE A 641 25.09 5.13 -22.32
CA PHE A 641 24.90 6.40 -21.61
C PHE A 641 25.97 6.64 -20.55
N THR A 642 26.54 5.58 -19.99
CA THR A 642 27.64 5.69 -19.01
C THR A 642 28.90 6.27 -19.65
N THR A 643 29.29 5.79 -20.80
CA THR A 643 30.44 6.36 -21.56
C THR A 643 30.13 7.78 -22.02
N ALA A 644 28.91 8.06 -22.49
CA ALA A 644 28.49 9.40 -22.86
C ALA A 644 28.68 10.42 -21.71
N LEU A 645 28.18 10.10 -20.53
CA LEU A 645 28.33 10.98 -19.35
C LEU A 645 29.76 11.05 -18.81
N LYS A 646 30.52 9.95 -18.84
CA LYS A 646 31.94 9.96 -18.46
C LYS A 646 32.79 10.84 -19.37
N THR A 647 32.52 10.88 -20.67
CA THR A 647 33.19 11.77 -21.63
C THR A 647 32.98 13.23 -21.26
N LEU A 648 31.78 13.59 -20.77
CA LEU A 648 31.51 14.96 -20.31
C LEU A 648 32.34 15.35 -19.07
N ALA A 649 32.76 14.41 -18.25
CA ALA A 649 33.62 14.71 -17.09
C ALA A 649 34.97 15.34 -17.50
N GLY A 650 35.44 15.05 -18.73
CA GLY A 650 36.63 15.66 -19.29
C GLY A 650 36.49 17.14 -19.63
N LEU A 651 35.26 17.68 -19.68
CA LEU A 651 35.02 19.10 -19.99
C LEU A 651 35.23 20.02 -18.79
N ARG A 652 35.36 19.48 -17.56
CA ARG A 652 35.39 20.26 -16.33
C ARG A 652 36.39 21.40 -16.36
N GLU A 653 37.65 21.11 -16.68
CA GLU A 653 38.72 22.10 -16.65
C GLU A 653 38.47 23.27 -17.62
N ALA A 654 38.03 22.95 -18.87
CA ALA A 654 37.70 23.96 -19.86
C ALA A 654 36.49 24.83 -19.44
N VAL A 655 35.48 24.22 -18.79
CA VAL A 655 34.31 24.91 -18.30
C VAL A 655 34.65 25.83 -17.14
N ASP A 656 35.44 25.36 -16.16
CA ASP A 656 35.89 26.16 -15.01
C ASP A 656 36.72 27.36 -15.50
N THR A 657 37.73 27.13 -16.41
CA THR A 657 38.57 28.18 -16.98
C THR A 657 37.74 29.23 -17.73
N PHE A 658 36.74 28.79 -18.48
CA PHE A 658 35.83 29.69 -19.19
C PHE A 658 35.09 30.61 -18.25
N PHE A 659 34.50 30.08 -17.21
CA PHE A 659 33.72 30.89 -16.23
C PHE A 659 34.58 31.80 -15.36
N ASP A 660 35.85 31.46 -15.18
CA ASP A 660 36.80 32.27 -14.41
C ASP A 660 37.38 33.43 -15.24
N GLY A 661 37.52 33.20 -16.55
CA GLY A 661 38.23 34.14 -17.44
C GLY A 661 37.34 34.95 -18.40
N VAL A 662 36.07 34.51 -18.62
CA VAL A 662 35.24 35.11 -19.68
C VAL A 662 33.97 35.77 -19.12
N MET A 663 33.79 37.05 -19.41
CA MET A 663 32.53 37.77 -19.09
C MET A 663 31.48 37.45 -20.16
N VAL A 664 30.57 36.51 -19.87
CA VAL A 664 29.55 36.06 -20.82
C VAL A 664 28.70 37.20 -21.37
N MET A 665 28.23 38.07 -20.48
CA MET A 665 27.37 39.22 -20.80
C MET A 665 28.24 40.44 -21.18
N ALA A 666 29.02 40.33 -22.28
CA ALA A 666 29.82 41.43 -22.80
C ALA A 666 28.93 42.57 -23.38
N ASP A 667 29.47 43.78 -23.38
CA ASP A 667 28.80 44.95 -23.95
C ASP A 667 28.66 44.83 -25.46
N ASP A 668 29.69 44.25 -26.11
CA ASP A 668 29.66 43.92 -27.54
C ASP A 668 28.65 42.79 -27.78
N THR A 669 27.60 43.12 -28.54
CA THR A 669 26.50 42.23 -28.84
C THR A 669 26.95 40.99 -29.62
N ALA A 670 27.87 41.14 -30.57
CA ALA A 670 28.36 40.01 -31.38
C ALA A 670 29.18 39.01 -30.55
N LEU A 671 30.00 39.51 -29.62
CA LEU A 671 30.74 38.66 -28.70
C LEU A 671 29.82 37.99 -27.70
N ARG A 672 28.86 38.72 -27.13
CA ARG A 672 27.85 38.17 -26.19
C ARG A 672 27.06 37.04 -26.83
N ASP A 673 26.53 37.28 -28.05
CA ASP A 673 25.69 36.30 -28.73
C ASP A 673 26.49 35.05 -29.11
N ASN A 674 27.77 35.20 -29.49
CA ASN A 674 28.67 34.06 -29.76
C ASN A 674 29.02 33.27 -28.49
N ARG A 675 29.19 33.94 -27.33
CA ARG A 675 29.41 33.29 -26.05
C ARG A 675 28.16 32.54 -25.59
N LEU A 676 26.97 33.08 -25.79
CA LEU A 676 25.72 32.41 -25.55
C LEU A 676 25.52 31.20 -26.48
N ALA A 677 25.93 31.30 -27.75
CA ALA A 677 25.93 30.16 -28.68
C ALA A 677 26.81 29.02 -28.18
N LEU A 678 28.04 29.33 -27.76
CA LEU A 678 28.98 28.34 -27.20
C LEU A 678 28.41 27.65 -25.94
N LEU A 679 27.80 28.44 -25.04
CA LEU A 679 27.12 27.86 -23.84
C LEU A 679 25.88 27.05 -24.23
N GLY A 680 25.19 27.40 -25.32
CA GLY A 680 24.06 26.63 -25.85
C GLY A 680 24.48 25.26 -26.36
N GLU A 681 25.59 25.19 -27.14
CA GLU A 681 26.17 23.93 -27.60
C GLU A 681 26.63 23.06 -26.43
N LEU A 682 27.34 23.62 -25.45
CA LEU A 682 27.75 22.92 -24.24
C LEU A 682 26.55 22.40 -23.44
N HIS A 683 25.53 23.24 -23.23
CA HIS A 683 24.30 22.86 -22.55
C HIS A 683 23.58 21.69 -23.21
N SER A 684 23.47 21.75 -24.55
CA SER A 684 22.86 20.69 -25.36
C SER A 684 23.62 19.36 -25.20
N LEU A 685 24.95 19.43 -25.22
CA LEU A 685 25.81 18.26 -25.04
C LEU A 685 25.69 17.66 -23.62
N MET A 686 25.74 18.53 -22.58
CA MET A 686 25.68 18.12 -21.19
C MET A 686 24.32 17.51 -20.78
N ASN A 687 23.25 17.90 -21.46
CA ASN A 687 21.89 17.45 -21.13
C ASN A 687 21.35 16.39 -22.09
N ARG A 688 22.19 15.78 -22.92
CA ARG A 688 21.75 14.80 -23.93
C ARG A 688 21.20 13.51 -23.31
N VAL A 689 21.84 13.02 -22.25
CA VAL A 689 21.44 11.80 -21.53
C VAL A 689 20.45 12.12 -20.41
N ALA A 690 20.75 13.15 -19.64
CA ALA A 690 19.98 13.58 -18.46
C ALA A 690 20.31 15.05 -18.14
N ASP A 691 19.40 15.76 -17.47
CA ASP A 691 19.67 17.09 -16.94
C ASP A 691 20.58 17.00 -15.71
N ILE A 692 21.89 17.03 -15.95
CA ILE A 692 22.87 16.90 -14.85
C ILE A 692 22.82 18.06 -13.86
N SER A 693 22.17 19.22 -14.18
CA SER A 693 21.99 20.32 -13.23
C SER A 693 21.19 19.93 -12.00
N LYS A 694 20.38 18.88 -12.08
CA LYS A 694 19.59 18.32 -10.98
C LYS A 694 20.42 17.56 -9.97
N LEU A 695 21.68 17.27 -10.29
CA LEU A 695 22.64 16.62 -9.40
C LEU A 695 23.39 17.64 -8.53
N ALA A 696 23.27 18.95 -8.83
CA ALA A 696 23.82 19.99 -7.98
C ALA A 696 23.02 20.09 -6.67
N ALA A 697 23.73 20.05 -5.55
CA ALA A 697 23.15 20.17 -4.19
C ALA A 697 22.38 21.49 -3.97
#